data_45c3436104762d37abcc6580ab7c451f
#
_entry.id   45c3436104762d37abcc6580ab7c451f
#
_cell.length_a   1.000
_cell.length_b   1.000
_cell.length_c   1.000
_cell.angle_alpha   90.00
_cell.angle_beta   90.00
_cell.angle_gamma   90.00
#
_symmetry.space_group_name_H-M   'P 1'
#
loop_
_entity.id
_entity.type
_entity.pdbx_description
1 polymer ?
#
loop_
_entity_poly.entity_id
_entity_poly.type
_entity_poly.pdbx_seq_one_letter_code
_entity_poly.pdbx_strand_id
1 'polypeptide(L)'
;SSAASDVYKRQAVGNGGIGILPWKEPFSIKQIVLNHVFDAGAPHEVSRLIRGINPFSMNVKVDGQVVDGTHISGWEQCILLKEALHQTRFVYANKLEVSYNICALRSMPYAGLVQVKVKALAPVDLSVENGAEVPDEYLQPRIQRKSIQDYGLHLKLLRTSALTRHRNLQVSATSAFIFENDTKVEESDNKRNIFTKYLKTGEDFSFALLGAVCSQRDFIDPCNESDREVIYGAKEGVDRLMDLHLEQWNELWKGDIQIVGDDEAQRAVRFALYHLYSSARSGSRLSIPPFGLTSQGYNGHIFWDTEFWMFPPMLFLNQGIARSMMDYRTDRLKPACQRAFSYGYRGAMFPWESDDVGEEPCPTFALTGPFEHHISADIAIATWNYYCMSRDIRWLREDGFPLMEQVAEFLVSRAEQNEDGSYSICNVVCADEYAEGVDDNAFTNAAARCALQDASKAAALCGIKAPVSWNAVAKGLRIPKFSDGVTREYEGYDGQIIKQADASLLAYPLKAITRPEEIKRDLLYYEPKIDKSGPAMSYSVLALQYARLGDGEKAYELFVRSFRPNQLPPFGVISEGAGGTNPYFTTGAGGLLQMVINGFCGLDLTDNGIKQLPSALPKHWKKIIVKGVGPNRRTYVREQQ
;
A
#
# COMPACT_ATOMS: atom_id res chain seq x y z
N SER A 1 -13.78 4.03 21.81
CA SER A 1 -14.33 4.48 20.51
C SER A 1 -13.95 5.93 20.12
N SER A 2 -13.58 6.83 21.05
CA SER A 2 -13.12 8.18 20.69
C SER A 2 -11.73 8.21 20.05
N ALA A 3 -10.86 7.26 20.38
CA ALA A 3 -9.51 7.17 19.81
C ALA A 3 -9.52 6.77 18.32
N ALA A 4 -10.46 5.93 17.89
CA ALA A 4 -10.58 5.54 16.49
C ALA A 4 -11.07 6.71 15.61
N SER A 5 -11.93 7.60 16.12
CA SER A 5 -12.48 8.73 15.37
C SER A 5 -11.46 9.84 15.05
N ASP A 6 -10.33 9.88 15.73
CA ASP A 6 -9.31 10.92 15.53
C ASP A 6 -8.20 10.51 14.54
N VAL A 7 -8.03 9.20 14.27
CA VAL A 7 -6.94 8.70 13.41
C VAL A 7 -7.09 9.16 11.96
N TYR A 8 -8.29 9.12 11.41
CA TYR A 8 -8.57 9.46 10.00
C TYR A 8 -8.65 10.96 9.70
N LYS A 9 -8.52 11.81 10.71
CA LYS A 9 -8.42 13.26 10.51
C LYS A 9 -7.02 13.72 10.07
N ARG A 10 -6.12 12.79 9.79
CA ARG A 10 -4.72 13.02 9.44
C ARG A 10 -4.33 12.22 8.20
N GLN A 11 -3.30 12.70 7.52
CA GLN A 11 -2.76 12.01 6.35
C GLN A 11 -1.28 11.72 6.55
N ALA A 12 -0.91 10.46 6.29
CA ALA A 12 0.48 10.04 6.33
C ALA A 12 1.27 10.52 5.12
N VAL A 13 2.56 10.74 5.33
CA VAL A 13 3.57 10.83 4.28
C VAL A 13 4.42 9.56 4.30
N GLY A 14 4.82 9.08 3.11
CA GLY A 14 5.57 7.84 3.00
C GLY A 14 6.51 7.83 1.79
N ASN A 15 7.53 6.98 1.85
CA ASN A 15 8.54 6.85 0.80
C ASN A 15 8.77 5.40 0.34
N GLY A 16 7.92 4.48 0.77
CA GLY A 16 8.05 3.04 0.52
C GLY A 16 8.97 2.31 1.51
N GLY A 17 9.74 3.02 2.32
CA GLY A 17 10.54 2.46 3.42
C GLY A 17 9.95 2.77 4.79
N ILE A 18 9.59 4.04 5.00
CA ILE A 18 8.93 4.50 6.21
C ILE A 18 7.66 5.30 5.88
N GLY A 19 6.69 5.24 6.80
CA GLY A 19 5.53 6.10 6.84
C GLY A 19 5.53 6.94 8.10
N ILE A 20 5.22 8.23 7.98
CA ILE A 20 5.13 9.18 9.09
C ILE A 20 3.70 9.67 9.16
N LEU A 21 3.03 9.49 10.29
CA LEU A 21 1.67 9.97 10.52
C LEU A 21 1.67 11.19 11.43
N PRO A 22 1.56 12.41 10.88
CA PRO A 22 1.40 13.64 11.67
C PRO A 22 0.14 13.59 12.54
N TRP A 23 0.14 14.34 13.63
CA TRP A 23 -0.97 14.33 14.58
C TRP A 23 -1.63 15.71 14.71
N LYS A 24 -2.66 15.79 15.54
CA LYS A 24 -3.50 16.99 15.71
C LYS A 24 -2.85 18.09 16.57
N GLU A 25 -1.96 17.71 17.46
CA GLU A 25 -1.21 18.68 18.27
C GLU A 25 -0.04 19.26 17.48
N PRO A 26 0.37 20.51 17.72
CA PRO A 26 1.52 21.13 17.08
C PRO A 26 2.78 20.28 17.24
N PHE A 27 3.53 20.10 16.14
CA PHE A 27 4.79 19.35 16.05
C PHE A 27 4.70 17.87 16.43
N SER A 28 3.51 17.33 16.59
CA SER A 28 3.29 15.97 17.06
C SER A 28 3.21 14.98 15.89
N ILE A 29 3.81 13.81 16.09
CA ILE A 29 3.73 12.65 15.19
C ILE A 29 3.12 11.49 15.97
N LYS A 30 2.03 10.91 15.43
CA LYS A 30 1.32 9.80 16.07
C LYS A 30 2.16 8.52 16.08
N GLN A 31 2.77 8.22 14.95
CA GLN A 31 3.57 7.01 14.77
C GLN A 31 4.46 7.08 13.53
N ILE A 32 5.50 6.29 13.57
CA ILE A 32 6.33 5.90 12.43
C ILE A 32 5.99 4.46 12.10
N VAL A 33 5.74 4.15 10.83
CA VAL A 33 5.55 2.78 10.33
C VAL A 33 6.79 2.39 9.54
N LEU A 34 7.41 1.28 9.93
CA LEU A 34 8.56 0.72 9.23
C LEU A 34 8.05 -0.36 8.27
N ASN A 35 8.31 -0.20 6.97
CA ASN A 35 7.80 -1.16 6.00
C ASN A 35 8.38 -2.55 6.24
N HIS A 36 7.49 -3.51 6.51
CA HIS A 36 7.81 -4.93 6.62
C HIS A 36 8.81 -5.29 7.74
N VAL A 37 8.85 -4.49 8.82
CA VAL A 37 9.63 -4.82 10.03
C VAL A 37 8.68 -5.41 11.06
N PHE A 38 8.79 -6.71 11.30
CA PHE A 38 7.87 -7.48 12.13
C PHE A 38 8.51 -7.95 13.43
N ASP A 39 7.71 -8.03 14.48
CA ASP A 39 8.01 -8.82 15.66
C ASP A 39 7.13 -10.07 15.70
N ALA A 40 7.57 -11.10 16.42
CA ALA A 40 6.71 -12.23 16.74
C ALA A 40 5.57 -11.75 17.64
N GLY A 41 4.42 -12.40 17.55
CA GLY A 41 3.36 -12.23 18.54
C GLY A 41 3.78 -12.76 19.92
N ALA A 42 3.07 -12.34 20.96
CA ALA A 42 3.11 -13.02 22.26
C ALA A 42 2.64 -14.48 22.08
N PRO A 43 2.85 -15.38 23.06
CA PRO A 43 2.29 -16.72 23.00
C PRO A 43 0.79 -16.67 22.65
N HIS A 44 0.39 -17.38 21.60
CA HIS A 44 -0.97 -17.40 21.02
C HIS A 44 -1.38 -16.15 20.22
N GLU A 45 -0.48 -15.23 19.96
CA GLU A 45 -0.69 -14.12 19.05
C GLU A 45 0.10 -14.30 17.73
N VAL A 46 -0.38 -13.68 16.66
CA VAL A 46 0.29 -13.71 15.36
C VAL A 46 1.40 -12.66 15.27
N SER A 47 2.34 -12.84 14.33
CA SER A 47 3.34 -11.83 14.02
C SER A 47 2.69 -10.53 13.57
N ARG A 48 3.35 -9.39 13.84
CA ARG A 48 2.82 -8.07 13.49
C ARG A 48 3.90 -7.06 13.15
N LEU A 49 3.54 -6.17 12.27
CA LEU A 49 4.33 -4.99 11.96
C LEU A 49 4.52 -4.14 13.22
N ILE A 50 5.74 -3.69 13.49
CA ILE A 50 6.04 -2.82 14.63
C ILE A 50 6.01 -1.34 14.26
N ARG A 51 5.69 -0.50 15.23
CA ARG A 51 5.92 0.94 15.11
C ARG A 51 7.41 1.25 15.22
N GLY A 52 7.90 2.19 14.43
CA GLY A 52 9.27 2.68 14.57
C GLY A 52 9.44 3.57 15.80
N ILE A 53 10.68 3.62 16.33
CA ILE A 53 11.06 4.66 17.29
C ILE A 53 10.94 6.02 16.59
N ASN A 54 10.21 6.97 17.16
CA ASN A 54 9.99 8.28 16.58
C ASN A 54 11.14 9.26 16.95
N PRO A 55 12.04 9.61 16.01
CA PRO A 55 13.13 10.55 16.27
C PRO A 55 12.72 12.02 16.19
N PHE A 56 11.49 12.31 15.76
CA PHE A 56 10.99 13.66 15.47
C PHE A 56 10.19 14.28 16.63
N SER A 57 10.23 13.69 17.81
CA SER A 57 9.57 14.26 18.98
C SER A 57 10.19 15.59 19.34
N MET A 58 9.39 16.66 19.27
CA MET A 58 9.81 18.02 19.60
C MET A 58 8.93 18.62 20.68
N ASN A 59 9.56 19.30 21.66
CA ASN A 59 8.90 20.15 22.63
C ASN A 59 9.30 21.60 22.36
N VAL A 60 8.38 22.35 21.75
CA VAL A 60 8.59 23.75 21.37
C VAL A 60 7.99 24.65 22.46
N LYS A 61 8.77 25.61 22.93
CA LYS A 61 8.33 26.61 23.93
C LYS A 61 8.56 28.02 23.40
N VAL A 62 7.61 28.89 23.70
CA VAL A 62 7.66 30.34 23.43
C VAL A 62 7.51 31.03 24.76
N ASP A 63 8.49 31.86 25.15
CA ASP A 63 8.55 32.54 26.45
C ASP A 63 8.36 31.57 27.65
N GLY A 64 8.94 30.36 27.55
CA GLY A 64 8.83 29.32 28.54
C GLY A 64 7.53 28.51 28.53
N GLN A 65 6.53 28.88 27.72
CA GLN A 65 5.26 28.19 27.61
C GLN A 65 5.30 27.17 26.46
N VAL A 66 4.83 25.94 26.69
CA VAL A 66 4.74 24.90 25.66
C VAL A 66 3.73 25.31 24.59
N VAL A 67 4.13 25.19 23.33
CA VAL A 67 3.25 25.37 22.17
C VAL A 67 2.38 24.12 22.04
N ASP A 68 1.22 24.16 22.64
CA ASP A 68 0.18 23.14 22.57
C ASP A 68 -1.04 23.65 21.75
N GLY A 69 -2.13 22.92 21.76
CA GLY A 69 -3.38 23.31 21.09
C GLY A 69 -4.08 24.54 21.68
N THR A 70 -3.60 25.08 22.80
CA THR A 70 -4.13 26.31 23.41
C THR A 70 -3.43 27.54 22.82
N HIS A 71 -4.09 28.70 22.83
CA HIS A 71 -3.55 29.97 22.30
C HIS A 71 -3.17 29.93 20.81
N ILE A 72 -3.71 28.99 20.04
CA ILE A 72 -3.51 28.86 18.60
C ILE A 72 -4.67 29.53 17.84
N SER A 73 -4.33 30.27 16.79
CA SER A 73 -5.26 30.80 15.79
C SER A 73 -4.77 30.45 14.37
N GLY A 74 -5.70 30.47 13.40
CA GLY A 74 -5.36 30.21 12.00
C GLY A 74 -4.79 28.82 11.74
N TRP A 75 -5.22 27.80 12.52
CA TRP A 75 -4.77 26.42 12.31
C TRP A 75 -5.18 25.88 10.96
N GLU A 76 -4.19 25.51 10.16
CA GLU A 76 -4.37 24.90 8.85
C GLU A 76 -3.44 23.70 8.69
N GLN A 77 -3.99 22.59 8.19
CA GLN A 77 -3.20 21.43 7.77
C GLN A 77 -3.61 21.02 6.37
N CYS A 78 -2.64 20.71 5.53
CA CYS A 78 -2.86 20.17 4.18
C CYS A 78 -1.80 19.16 3.80
N ILE A 79 -2.14 18.32 2.84
CA ILE A 79 -1.19 17.44 2.13
C ILE A 79 -0.97 17.97 0.72
N LEU A 80 0.27 18.26 0.39
CA LEU A 80 0.70 18.66 -0.95
C LEU A 80 1.05 17.37 -1.70
N LEU A 81 0.09 16.81 -2.43
CA LEU A 81 0.21 15.47 -3.03
C LEU A 81 1.38 15.36 -4.01
N LYS A 82 1.58 16.41 -4.82
CA LYS A 82 2.63 16.42 -5.83
C LYS A 82 4.03 16.41 -5.20
N GLU A 83 4.19 17.13 -4.12
CA GLU A 83 5.43 17.28 -3.37
C GLU A 83 5.57 16.22 -2.25
N ALA A 84 4.49 15.50 -1.92
CA ALA A 84 4.41 14.56 -0.81
C ALA A 84 4.84 15.17 0.54
N LEU A 85 4.32 16.36 0.81
CA LEU A 85 4.57 17.10 2.04
C LEU A 85 3.29 17.26 2.85
N HIS A 86 3.37 17.00 4.15
CA HIS A 86 2.34 17.39 5.10
C HIS A 86 2.70 18.76 5.68
N GLN A 87 1.88 19.76 5.43
CA GLN A 87 2.12 21.13 5.87
C GLN A 87 1.15 21.52 6.99
N THR A 88 1.67 22.18 8.01
CA THR A 88 0.89 22.79 9.10
C THR A 88 1.27 24.26 9.24
N ARG A 89 0.28 25.14 9.43
CA ARG A 89 0.44 26.58 9.68
C ARG A 89 -0.46 27.01 10.81
N PHE A 90 0.01 27.96 11.63
CA PHE A 90 -0.77 28.61 12.68
C PHE A 90 -0.05 29.82 13.25
N VAL A 91 -0.77 30.60 14.05
CA VAL A 91 -0.20 31.68 14.87
C VAL A 91 -0.37 31.33 16.35
N TYR A 92 0.72 31.36 17.10
CA TYR A 92 0.73 31.09 18.54
C TYR A 92 0.73 32.38 19.34
N ALA A 93 -0.24 32.52 20.27
CA ALA A 93 -0.38 33.60 21.25
C ALA A 93 -0.29 35.02 20.63
N ASN A 94 -0.62 35.21 19.35
CA ASN A 94 -0.39 36.43 18.57
C ASN A 94 1.07 36.94 18.58
N LYS A 95 2.04 36.05 18.91
CA LYS A 95 3.46 36.39 19.04
C LYS A 95 4.33 35.72 17.98
N LEU A 96 3.97 34.52 17.53
CA LEU A 96 4.78 33.74 16.62
C LEU A 96 3.91 33.13 15.52
N GLU A 97 4.22 33.46 14.29
CA GLU A 97 3.69 32.78 13.13
C GLU A 97 4.56 31.54 12.87
N VAL A 98 3.92 30.38 12.70
CA VAL A 98 4.60 29.07 12.55
C VAL A 98 4.12 28.39 11.29
N SER A 99 5.07 27.87 10.50
CA SER A 99 4.82 26.99 9.38
C SER A 99 5.82 25.83 9.42
N TYR A 100 5.36 24.60 9.28
CA TYR A 100 6.27 23.48 9.15
C TYR A 100 5.76 22.42 8.17
N ASN A 101 6.73 21.76 7.54
CA ASN A 101 6.51 20.66 6.62
C ASN A 101 7.11 19.38 7.18
N ILE A 102 6.40 18.27 7.03
CA ILE A 102 6.88 16.92 7.34
C ILE A 102 6.91 16.10 6.06
N CYS A 103 8.02 15.42 5.78
CA CYS A 103 8.11 14.46 4.68
C CYS A 103 8.92 13.22 5.07
N ALA A 104 8.57 12.09 4.47
CA ALA A 104 9.45 10.93 4.35
C ALA A 104 10.29 11.11 3.08
N LEU A 105 11.60 11.26 3.23
CA LEU A 105 12.49 11.59 2.11
C LEU A 105 12.50 10.48 1.07
N ARG A 106 12.07 10.79 -0.17
CA ARG A 106 12.02 9.77 -1.23
C ARG A 106 13.41 9.29 -1.64
N SER A 107 14.42 10.15 -1.55
CA SER A 107 15.82 9.83 -1.83
C SER A 107 16.51 8.99 -0.75
N MET A 108 15.97 8.98 0.48
CA MET A 108 16.53 8.28 1.64
C MET A 108 15.47 7.40 2.30
N PRO A 109 15.44 6.07 2.01
CA PRO A 109 14.32 5.18 2.40
C PRO A 109 14.02 5.11 3.88
N TYR A 110 15.02 5.37 4.73
CA TYR A 110 14.91 5.26 6.18
C TYR A 110 14.86 6.61 6.88
N ALA A 111 14.83 7.72 6.12
CA ALA A 111 14.91 9.07 6.68
C ALA A 111 13.66 9.91 6.41
N GLY A 112 13.39 10.81 7.33
CA GLY A 112 12.39 11.84 7.24
C GLY A 112 12.94 13.20 7.65
N LEU A 113 12.23 14.26 7.28
CA LEU A 113 12.61 15.64 7.53
C LEU A 113 11.41 16.43 8.03
N VAL A 114 11.62 17.22 9.08
CA VAL A 114 10.71 18.24 9.55
C VAL A 114 11.36 19.60 9.35
N GLN A 115 10.82 20.42 8.45
CA GLN A 115 11.30 21.78 8.20
C GLN A 115 10.39 22.76 8.91
N VAL A 116 10.95 23.66 9.72
CA VAL A 116 10.20 24.64 10.50
C VAL A 116 10.65 26.05 10.12
N LYS A 117 9.68 26.91 9.85
CA LYS A 117 9.85 28.35 9.65
C LYS A 117 8.97 29.09 10.65
N VAL A 118 9.57 30.05 11.34
CA VAL A 118 8.85 30.90 12.27
C VAL A 118 9.13 32.38 11.96
N LYS A 119 8.12 33.23 12.23
CA LYS A 119 8.26 34.67 12.15
C LYS A 119 7.76 35.29 13.44
N ALA A 120 8.60 36.07 14.09
CA ALA A 120 8.26 36.76 15.32
C ALA A 120 7.35 37.98 15.03
N LEU A 121 6.13 37.97 15.55
CA LEU A 121 5.20 39.11 15.53
C LEU A 121 5.42 40.04 16.70
N ALA A 122 6.04 39.56 17.76
CA ALA A 122 6.53 40.27 18.93
C ALA A 122 7.87 39.67 19.36
N PRO A 123 8.67 40.35 20.23
CA PRO A 123 9.87 39.74 20.77
C PRO A 123 9.54 38.44 21.51
N VAL A 124 10.25 37.37 21.23
CA VAL A 124 10.03 36.03 21.85
C VAL A 124 11.33 35.30 22.14
N ASP A 125 11.32 34.55 23.23
CA ASP A 125 12.32 33.51 23.50
C ASP A 125 11.80 32.17 23.01
N LEU A 126 12.39 31.65 21.92
CA LEU A 126 12.08 30.34 21.36
C LEU A 126 13.03 29.29 21.93
N SER A 127 12.47 28.19 22.45
CA SER A 127 13.24 27.01 22.88
C SER A 127 12.67 25.76 22.24
N VAL A 128 13.52 24.93 21.66
CA VAL A 128 13.12 23.69 21.00
C VAL A 128 13.96 22.53 21.51
N GLU A 129 13.31 21.55 22.11
CA GLU A 129 13.92 20.29 22.53
C GLU A 129 13.53 19.17 21.56
N ASN A 130 14.53 18.35 21.16
CA ASN A 130 14.30 17.11 20.43
C ASN A 130 14.66 15.91 21.28
N GLY A 131 13.77 14.92 21.29
CA GLY A 131 13.96 13.60 21.90
C GLY A 131 13.48 12.52 20.95
N ALA A 132 13.41 11.28 21.46
CA ALA A 132 12.77 10.19 20.75
C ALA A 132 11.63 9.62 21.60
N GLU A 133 10.57 9.18 20.91
CA GLU A 133 9.50 8.41 21.53
C GLU A 133 9.68 6.94 21.17
N VAL A 134 9.75 6.10 22.20
CA VAL A 134 9.92 4.65 22.05
C VAL A 134 8.57 3.98 22.30
N PRO A 135 7.99 3.32 21.30
CA PRO A 135 6.77 2.54 21.52
C PRO A 135 6.93 1.43 22.55
N ASP A 136 5.82 1.00 23.13
CA ASP A 136 5.76 -0.06 24.14
C ASP A 136 6.08 -1.48 23.61
N GLU A 137 6.18 -1.64 22.30
CA GLU A 137 6.67 -2.87 21.64
C GLU A 137 8.17 -3.13 21.87
N TYR A 138 8.89 -2.19 22.46
CA TYR A 138 10.34 -2.29 22.64
C TYR A 138 10.77 -2.49 24.09
N LEU A 139 11.93 -3.09 24.26
CA LEU A 139 12.62 -3.30 25.54
C LEU A 139 13.97 -2.60 25.55
N GLN A 140 14.44 -2.25 26.75
CA GLN A 140 15.79 -1.76 27.00
C GLN A 140 16.21 -0.55 26.13
N PRO A 141 15.44 0.53 26.09
CA PRO A 141 15.82 1.70 25.31
C PRO A 141 17.13 2.29 25.82
N ARG A 142 18.04 2.60 24.89
CA ARG A 142 19.34 3.23 25.15
C ARG A 142 19.43 4.53 24.38
N ILE A 143 19.70 5.62 25.09
CA ILE A 143 19.90 6.96 24.52
C ILE A 143 21.38 7.27 24.54
N GLN A 144 21.91 7.67 23.40
CA GLN A 144 23.31 8.09 23.22
C GLN A 144 23.36 9.41 22.46
N ARG A 145 24.28 10.28 22.89
CA ARG A 145 24.57 11.55 22.21
C ARG A 145 25.99 11.53 21.69
N LYS A 146 26.16 12.01 20.47
CA LYS A 146 27.47 12.12 19.81
C LYS A 146 27.64 13.53 19.24
N SER A 147 28.83 14.07 19.35
CA SER A 147 29.24 15.30 18.68
C SER A 147 30.11 14.95 17.51
N ILE A 148 29.74 15.42 16.32
CA ILE A 148 30.57 15.34 15.13
C ILE A 148 31.15 16.72 14.87
N GLN A 149 32.47 16.83 14.88
CA GLN A 149 33.22 18.06 14.65
C GLN A 149 34.37 17.76 13.70
N ASP A 150 34.03 17.39 12.47
CA ASP A 150 35.01 16.97 11.49
C ASP A 150 34.56 17.35 10.08
N TYR A 151 35.50 17.61 9.18
CA TYR A 151 35.26 17.95 7.78
C TYR A 151 34.30 19.13 7.54
N GLY A 152 34.31 20.13 8.46
CA GLY A 152 33.44 21.31 8.39
C GLY A 152 31.99 21.06 8.84
N LEU A 153 31.71 19.91 9.39
CA LEU A 153 30.40 19.55 9.94
C LEU A 153 30.39 19.67 11.46
N HIS A 154 29.46 20.44 12.01
CA HIS A 154 29.23 20.57 13.44
C HIS A 154 27.84 20.04 13.76
N LEU A 155 27.74 18.80 14.22
CA LEU A 155 26.46 18.10 14.40
C LEU A 155 26.37 17.46 15.78
N LYS A 156 25.19 17.59 16.41
CA LYS A 156 24.83 16.90 17.65
C LYS A 156 23.81 15.82 17.35
N LEU A 157 24.26 14.57 17.30
CA LEU A 157 23.41 13.41 17.09
C LEU A 157 22.74 13.00 18.41
N LEU A 158 21.45 12.69 18.31
CA LEU A 158 20.70 11.99 19.36
C LEU A 158 20.25 10.64 18.80
N ARG A 159 20.83 9.55 19.32
CA ARG A 159 20.47 8.19 18.93
C ARG A 159 19.71 7.48 20.04
N THR A 160 18.59 6.87 19.69
CA THR A 160 17.84 5.99 20.58
C THR A 160 17.71 4.62 19.92
N SER A 161 18.16 3.59 20.60
CA SER A 161 18.09 2.20 20.12
C SER A 161 17.37 1.33 21.14
N ALA A 162 16.65 0.32 20.67
CA ALA A 162 15.94 -0.63 21.51
C ALA A 162 15.79 -1.98 20.80
N LEU A 163 15.40 -3.01 21.54
CA LEU A 163 15.13 -4.34 21.04
C LEU A 163 13.62 -4.58 20.98
N THR A 164 13.12 -5.23 19.94
CA THR A 164 11.73 -5.69 19.92
C THR A 164 11.51 -6.75 21.00
N ARG A 165 10.29 -6.83 21.50
CA ARG A 165 9.95 -7.59 22.71
C ARG A 165 10.15 -9.10 22.57
N HIS A 166 9.87 -9.67 21.40
CA HIS A 166 9.84 -11.14 21.22
C HIS A 166 10.98 -11.66 20.36
N ARG A 167 11.28 -11.04 19.23
CA ARG A 167 12.39 -11.46 18.33
C ARG A 167 13.74 -10.84 18.71
N ASN A 168 13.77 -9.88 19.66
CA ASN A 168 14.96 -9.12 20.02
C ASN A 168 15.61 -8.43 18.80
N LEU A 169 14.81 -8.04 17.81
CA LEU A 169 15.29 -7.31 16.65
C LEU A 169 15.71 -5.90 17.08
N GLN A 170 16.91 -5.49 16.74
CA GLN A 170 17.40 -4.15 17.07
C GLN A 170 16.82 -3.12 16.09
N VAL A 171 16.29 -2.03 16.65
CA VAL A 171 15.86 -0.84 15.92
C VAL A 171 16.58 0.37 16.51
N SER A 172 17.03 1.26 15.65
CA SER A 172 17.75 2.49 16.03
C SER A 172 17.19 3.68 15.27
N ALA A 173 16.91 4.76 15.99
CA ALA A 173 16.52 6.04 15.45
C ALA A 173 17.53 7.11 15.86
N THR A 174 18.06 7.85 14.89
CA THR A 174 18.97 8.96 15.09
C THR A 174 18.37 10.23 14.54
N SER A 175 18.56 11.36 15.24
CA SER A 175 18.12 12.68 14.81
C SER A 175 19.19 13.74 15.06
N ALA A 176 19.09 14.84 14.29
CA ALA A 176 19.89 16.04 14.49
C ALA A 176 19.17 17.28 13.97
N PHE A 177 19.33 18.40 14.66
CA PHE A 177 18.96 19.71 14.14
C PHE A 177 19.94 20.17 13.06
N ILE A 178 19.41 20.79 12.02
CA ILE A 178 20.17 21.42 10.93
C ILE A 178 19.75 22.88 10.85
N PHE A 179 20.73 23.77 10.78
CA PHE A 179 20.53 25.21 10.72
C PHE A 179 21.27 25.81 9.51
N GLU A 180 20.72 26.88 8.97
CA GLU A 180 21.43 27.71 7.97
C GLU A 180 22.51 28.59 8.62
N ASN A 181 22.30 28.94 9.90
CA ASN A 181 23.21 29.79 10.68
C ASN A 181 23.82 28.99 11.85
N ASP A 182 24.93 29.45 12.37
CA ASP A 182 25.57 28.84 13.53
C ASP A 182 24.69 28.99 14.79
N THR A 183 23.93 27.94 15.08
CA THR A 183 23.04 27.84 16.26
C THR A 183 23.55 26.73 17.16
N LYS A 184 23.84 27.08 18.41
CA LYS A 184 24.40 26.15 19.39
C LYS A 184 23.31 25.17 19.86
N VAL A 185 23.62 23.88 19.81
CA VAL A 185 22.79 22.81 20.38
C VAL A 185 23.45 22.30 21.66
N GLU A 186 22.69 22.30 22.74
CA GLU A 186 23.11 21.86 24.08
C GLU A 186 22.38 20.60 24.51
N GLU A 187 22.80 20.02 25.63
CA GLU A 187 22.11 18.92 26.29
C GLU A 187 21.14 19.46 27.33
N SER A 188 19.89 19.02 27.29
CA SER A 188 18.94 19.28 28.37
C SER A 188 19.10 18.25 29.51
N ASP A 189 18.54 18.55 30.68
CA ASP A 189 18.55 17.67 31.87
C ASP A 189 17.92 16.29 31.59
N ASN A 190 17.05 16.22 30.57
CA ASN A 190 16.38 14.98 30.14
C ASN A 190 17.12 14.21 29.04
N LYS A 191 18.40 14.47 28.83
CA LYS A 191 19.24 13.87 27.77
C LYS A 191 18.68 14.11 26.35
N ARG A 192 18.06 15.26 26.11
CA ARG A 192 17.56 15.71 24.81
C ARG A 192 18.52 16.73 24.21
N ASN A 193 18.46 16.90 22.90
CA ASN A 193 19.09 18.04 22.23
C ASN A 193 18.19 19.26 22.35
N ILE A 194 18.74 20.40 22.76
CA ILE A 194 18.01 21.67 22.91
C ILE A 194 18.76 22.81 22.25
N PHE A 195 18.04 23.72 21.61
CA PHE A 195 18.54 25.04 21.28
C PHE A 195 17.57 26.12 21.73
N THR A 196 18.09 27.33 21.92
CA THR A 196 17.33 28.52 22.26
C THR A 196 17.67 29.64 21.29
N LYS A 197 16.67 30.46 20.96
CA LYS A 197 16.82 31.60 20.06
C LYS A 197 15.93 32.75 20.50
N TYR A 198 16.52 33.89 20.77
CA TYR A 198 15.76 35.14 20.93
C TYR A 198 15.48 35.74 19.57
N LEU A 199 14.24 36.06 19.30
CA LEU A 199 13.77 36.68 18.05
C LEU A 199 13.15 38.04 18.34
N LYS A 200 13.58 39.04 17.56
CA LYS A 200 12.98 40.40 17.59
C LYS A 200 11.74 40.42 16.71
N THR A 201 10.86 41.40 16.95
CA THR A 201 9.70 41.63 16.09
C THR A 201 10.09 41.73 14.61
N GLY A 202 9.42 40.96 13.76
CA GLY A 202 9.65 40.89 12.31
C GLY A 202 10.79 39.98 11.90
N GLU A 203 11.53 39.36 12.83
CA GLU A 203 12.62 38.45 12.52
C GLU A 203 12.08 37.06 12.12
N ASP A 204 12.62 36.54 11.03
CA ASP A 204 12.39 35.17 10.54
C ASP A 204 13.50 34.24 11.04
N PHE A 205 13.14 33.00 11.38
CA PHE A 205 14.09 31.97 11.74
C PHE A 205 13.64 30.61 11.17
N SER A 206 14.61 29.85 10.64
CA SER A 206 14.36 28.54 10.08
C SER A 206 15.28 27.50 10.67
N PHE A 207 14.78 26.30 10.88
CA PHE A 207 15.57 25.12 11.22
C PHE A 207 14.91 23.86 10.66
N ALA A 208 15.68 22.78 10.60
CA ALA A 208 15.14 21.47 10.26
C ALA A 208 15.55 20.43 11.29
N LEU A 209 14.74 19.39 11.42
CA LEU A 209 15.05 18.19 12.17
C LEU A 209 15.10 17.03 11.18
N LEU A 210 16.29 16.49 10.96
CA LEU A 210 16.51 15.29 10.15
C LEU A 210 16.53 14.08 11.09
N GLY A 211 15.83 13.01 10.71
CA GLY A 211 15.79 11.77 11.45
C GLY A 211 15.83 10.55 10.54
N ALA A 212 16.49 9.48 11.01
CA ALA A 212 16.54 8.19 10.32
C ALA A 212 16.19 7.07 11.29
N VAL A 213 15.48 6.04 10.80
CA VAL A 213 15.09 4.86 11.58
C VAL A 213 15.51 3.61 10.82
N CYS A 214 16.48 2.88 11.36
CA CYS A 214 17.06 1.66 10.78
C CYS A 214 16.76 0.46 11.65
N SER A 215 16.65 -0.71 11.04
CA SER A 215 16.39 -1.96 11.75
C SER A 215 17.36 -3.06 11.34
N GLN A 216 17.48 -4.07 12.21
CA GLN A 216 18.29 -5.25 11.95
C GLN A 216 17.72 -6.14 10.82
N ARG A 217 16.50 -5.87 10.35
CA ARG A 217 15.99 -6.50 9.13
C ARG A 217 16.87 -6.16 7.91
N ASP A 218 17.32 -4.90 7.83
CA ASP A 218 18.05 -4.40 6.65
C ASP A 218 19.55 -4.24 6.89
N PHE A 219 19.98 -4.03 8.15
CA PHE A 219 21.34 -3.68 8.50
C PHE A 219 21.89 -4.55 9.63
N ILE A 220 23.12 -5.02 9.48
CA ILE A 220 23.81 -5.76 10.56
C ILE A 220 24.00 -4.85 11.78
N ASP A 221 24.28 -3.57 11.57
CA ASP A 221 24.45 -2.56 12.60
C ASP A 221 23.54 -1.35 12.35
N PRO A 222 22.25 -1.43 12.73
CA PRO A 222 21.31 -0.35 12.53
C PRO A 222 21.64 0.91 13.34
N CYS A 223 22.42 0.79 14.42
CA CYS A 223 22.85 1.93 15.21
C CYS A 223 23.82 2.83 14.44
N ASN A 224 24.86 2.26 13.87
CA ASN A 224 25.78 3.04 13.06
C ASN A 224 25.14 3.49 11.75
N GLU A 225 24.23 2.71 11.19
CA GLU A 225 23.57 3.10 9.93
C GLU A 225 22.63 4.28 10.11
N SER A 226 21.83 4.32 11.17
CA SER A 226 20.99 5.49 11.47
C SER A 226 21.82 6.76 11.71
N ASP A 227 23.01 6.64 12.33
CA ASP A 227 23.95 7.77 12.47
C ASP A 227 24.48 8.22 11.08
N ARG A 228 24.89 7.27 10.22
CA ARG A 228 25.39 7.58 8.86
C ARG A 228 24.36 8.29 7.99
N GLU A 229 23.12 7.82 8.02
CA GLU A 229 22.02 8.46 7.27
C GLU A 229 21.85 9.92 7.68
N VAL A 230 21.86 10.22 8.98
CA VAL A 230 21.73 11.59 9.47
C VAL A 230 22.95 12.45 9.15
N ILE A 231 24.16 11.90 9.29
CA ILE A 231 25.42 12.61 8.93
C ILE A 231 25.45 12.92 7.44
N TYR A 232 25.08 11.94 6.60
CA TYR A 232 25.02 12.12 5.15
C TYR A 232 24.02 13.22 4.78
N GLY A 233 22.78 13.14 5.30
CA GLY A 233 21.77 14.14 4.99
C GLY A 233 22.10 15.53 5.51
N ALA A 234 22.73 15.65 6.68
CA ALA A 234 23.20 16.94 7.20
C ALA A 234 24.31 17.54 6.32
N LYS A 235 25.19 16.71 5.78
CA LYS A 235 26.25 17.15 4.85
C LYS A 235 25.71 17.59 3.49
N GLU A 236 24.70 16.89 2.95
CA GLU A 236 24.02 17.31 1.73
C GLU A 236 23.28 18.64 1.90
N GLY A 237 22.73 18.87 3.09
CA GLY A 237 21.94 20.05 3.43
C GLY A 237 20.47 19.94 3.02
N VAL A 238 19.64 20.74 3.68
CA VAL A 238 18.16 20.65 3.57
C VAL A 238 17.69 20.91 2.15
N ASP A 239 18.21 21.93 1.47
CA ASP A 239 17.79 22.30 0.11
C ASP A 239 18.07 21.15 -0.86
N ARG A 240 19.28 20.57 -0.81
CA ARG A 240 19.63 19.44 -1.67
C ARG A 240 18.78 18.21 -1.41
N LEU A 241 18.49 17.90 -0.14
CA LEU A 241 17.62 16.79 0.22
C LEU A 241 16.20 17.00 -0.34
N MET A 242 15.69 18.22 -0.26
CA MET A 242 14.37 18.56 -0.80
C MET A 242 14.34 18.51 -2.33
N ASP A 243 15.35 19.01 -3.00
CA ASP A 243 15.46 18.90 -4.46
C ASP A 243 15.42 17.44 -4.92
N LEU A 244 16.23 16.58 -4.31
CA LEU A 244 16.24 15.14 -4.61
C LEU A 244 14.88 14.46 -4.31
N HIS A 245 14.25 14.84 -3.22
CA HIS A 245 12.91 14.36 -2.87
C HIS A 245 11.89 14.73 -3.96
N LEU A 246 11.86 15.99 -4.37
CA LEU A 246 10.95 16.49 -5.39
C LEU A 246 11.24 15.89 -6.77
N GLU A 247 12.50 15.74 -7.15
CA GLU A 247 12.90 15.07 -8.40
C GLU A 247 12.33 13.65 -8.46
N GLN A 248 12.44 12.87 -7.39
CA GLN A 248 11.94 11.49 -7.36
C GLN A 248 10.42 11.41 -7.35
N TRP A 249 9.73 12.33 -6.67
CA TRP A 249 8.27 12.40 -6.76
C TRP A 249 7.80 12.84 -8.14
N ASN A 250 8.49 13.78 -8.78
CA ASN A 250 8.20 14.16 -10.18
C ASN A 250 8.38 12.97 -11.14
N GLU A 251 9.35 12.09 -10.89
CA GLU A 251 9.52 10.86 -11.67
C GLU A 251 8.34 9.90 -11.47
N LEU A 252 7.84 9.72 -10.23
CA LEU A 252 6.64 8.94 -9.95
C LEU A 252 5.41 9.49 -10.67
N TRP A 253 5.21 10.82 -10.64
CA TRP A 253 4.07 11.49 -11.27
C TRP A 253 4.10 11.51 -12.81
N LYS A 254 5.14 10.95 -13.44
CA LYS A 254 5.08 10.64 -14.88
C LYS A 254 4.03 9.58 -15.19
N GLY A 255 3.74 8.68 -14.23
CA GLY A 255 2.54 7.86 -14.21
C GLY A 255 1.40 8.63 -13.54
N ASP A 256 0.51 9.23 -14.32
CA ASP A 256 -0.59 10.10 -13.83
C ASP A 256 -1.88 9.84 -14.60
N ILE A 257 -2.99 10.18 -13.96
CA ILE A 257 -4.32 10.05 -14.53
C ILE A 257 -5.01 11.41 -14.44
N GLN A 258 -5.51 11.90 -15.57
CA GLN A 258 -6.25 13.15 -15.67
C GLN A 258 -7.69 12.90 -16.11
N ILE A 259 -8.63 13.41 -15.32
CA ILE A 259 -10.06 13.40 -15.62
C ILE A 259 -10.47 14.85 -15.90
N VAL A 260 -11.04 15.10 -17.07
CA VAL A 260 -11.52 16.43 -17.47
C VAL A 260 -13.04 16.46 -17.39
N GLY A 261 -13.56 17.33 -16.54
CA GLY A 261 -15.01 17.53 -16.34
C GLY A 261 -15.53 17.08 -14.97
N ASP A 262 -14.65 16.59 -14.08
CA ASP A 262 -15.03 16.18 -12.73
C ASP A 262 -13.85 16.35 -11.74
N ASP A 263 -13.85 17.45 -11.02
CA ASP A 263 -12.79 17.78 -10.07
C ASP A 263 -12.79 16.89 -8.82
N GLU A 264 -13.96 16.37 -8.42
CA GLU A 264 -14.06 15.44 -7.30
C GLU A 264 -13.41 14.10 -7.64
N ALA A 265 -13.77 13.54 -8.79
CA ALA A 265 -13.16 12.31 -9.30
C ALA A 265 -11.65 12.48 -9.51
N GLN A 266 -11.22 13.63 -10.06
CA GLN A 266 -9.79 13.93 -10.25
C GLN A 266 -9.02 13.94 -8.93
N ARG A 267 -9.57 14.56 -7.88
CA ARG A 267 -8.94 14.57 -6.55
C ARG A 267 -8.88 13.16 -5.95
N ALA A 268 -9.99 12.41 -6.01
CA ALA A 268 -10.06 11.05 -5.49
C ALA A 268 -9.03 10.12 -6.17
N VAL A 269 -8.90 10.20 -7.48
CA VAL A 269 -7.95 9.40 -8.27
C VAL A 269 -6.50 9.76 -7.94
N ARG A 270 -6.15 11.05 -7.87
CA ARG A 270 -4.78 11.46 -7.51
C ARG A 270 -4.43 11.12 -6.07
N PHE A 271 -5.39 11.23 -5.16
CA PHE A 271 -5.18 10.83 -3.78
C PHE A 271 -4.96 9.31 -3.65
N ALA A 272 -5.75 8.50 -4.38
CA ALA A 272 -5.55 7.06 -4.46
C ALA A 272 -4.16 6.70 -5.01
N LEU A 273 -3.72 7.36 -6.07
CA LEU A 273 -2.41 7.14 -6.67
C LEU A 273 -1.27 7.55 -5.74
N TYR A 274 -1.41 8.68 -5.04
CA TYR A 274 -0.48 9.12 -3.99
C TYR A 274 -0.33 8.05 -2.90
N HIS A 275 -1.43 7.45 -2.42
CA HIS A 275 -1.39 6.39 -1.41
C HIS A 275 -0.56 5.18 -1.84
N LEU A 276 -0.71 4.73 -3.08
CA LEU A 276 0.09 3.62 -3.59
C LEU A 276 1.56 4.01 -3.77
N TYR A 277 1.85 5.17 -4.34
CA TYR A 277 3.23 5.65 -4.51
C TYR A 277 3.95 5.88 -3.19
N SER A 278 3.26 6.38 -2.17
CA SER A 278 3.85 6.60 -0.84
C SER A 278 4.13 5.29 -0.09
N SER A 279 3.41 4.21 -0.42
CA SER A 279 3.50 2.92 0.27
C SER A 279 4.46 1.93 -0.39
N ALA A 280 4.97 2.23 -1.58
CA ALA A 280 5.79 1.32 -2.37
C ALA A 280 7.08 1.98 -2.85
N ARG A 281 8.08 1.15 -3.16
CA ARG A 281 9.38 1.60 -3.64
C ARG A 281 9.96 0.60 -4.62
N SER A 282 10.44 1.10 -5.77
CA SER A 282 11.19 0.31 -6.75
C SER A 282 12.47 -0.24 -6.12
N GLY A 283 12.76 -1.52 -6.35
CA GLY A 283 13.95 -2.21 -5.86
C GLY A 283 13.92 -2.62 -4.38
N SER A 284 12.82 -2.35 -3.66
CA SER A 284 12.69 -2.74 -2.24
C SER A 284 12.48 -4.25 -2.05
N ARG A 285 11.99 -4.97 -3.06
CA ARG A 285 11.50 -6.35 -2.97
C ARG A 285 10.38 -6.54 -1.94
N LEU A 286 9.67 -5.44 -1.62
CA LEU A 286 8.53 -5.40 -0.71
C LEU A 286 7.25 -5.09 -1.45
N SER A 287 6.13 -5.46 -0.84
CA SER A 287 4.79 -5.26 -1.37
C SER A 287 4.00 -4.25 -0.53
N ILE A 288 2.72 -4.04 -0.85
CA ILE A 288 1.86 -3.06 -0.20
C ILE A 288 0.82 -3.79 0.65
N PRO A 289 0.82 -3.61 1.97
CA PRO A 289 -0.26 -4.13 2.82
C PRO A 289 -1.57 -3.35 2.60
N PRO A 290 -2.74 -3.88 3.02
CA PRO A 290 -4.05 -3.24 2.80
C PRO A 290 -4.17 -1.81 3.33
N PHE A 291 -3.36 -1.43 4.32
CA PHE A 291 -3.33 -0.07 4.87
C PHE A 291 -2.04 0.70 4.56
N GLY A 292 -1.25 0.22 3.62
CA GLY A 292 -0.01 0.86 3.21
C GLY A 292 0.95 1.10 4.38
N LEU A 293 1.58 2.27 4.42
CA LEU A 293 2.49 2.70 5.50
C LEU A 293 1.82 3.72 6.44
N THR A 294 0.56 3.53 6.77
CA THR A 294 -0.22 4.47 7.59
C THR A 294 -0.53 3.95 8.98
N SER A 295 -0.65 2.64 9.11
CA SER A 295 -1.03 1.99 10.38
C SER A 295 -0.54 0.55 10.43
N GLN A 296 -0.80 -0.12 11.57
CA GLN A 296 -0.58 -1.55 11.77
C GLN A 296 -1.86 -2.38 11.47
N GLY A 297 -2.78 -1.84 10.67
CA GLY A 297 -4.02 -2.53 10.31
C GLY A 297 -3.74 -3.88 9.65
N TYR A 298 -4.53 -4.89 9.97
CA TYR A 298 -4.30 -6.30 9.61
C TYR A 298 -2.86 -6.76 9.88
N ASN A 299 -2.27 -6.29 10.98
CA ASN A 299 -0.90 -6.56 11.41
C ASN A 299 0.19 -6.21 10.38
N GLY A 300 -0.14 -5.46 9.32
CA GLY A 300 0.77 -5.12 8.23
C GLY A 300 1.08 -6.28 7.28
N HIS A 301 0.29 -7.35 7.30
CA HIS A 301 0.46 -8.51 6.43
C HIS A 301 0.10 -8.19 4.98
N ILE A 302 0.59 -9.01 4.07
CA ILE A 302 0.32 -8.94 2.62
C ILE A 302 -0.73 -9.99 2.26
N PHE A 303 -1.78 -9.56 1.59
CA PHE A 303 -2.94 -10.35 1.16
C PHE A 303 -2.99 -10.39 -0.39
N TRP A 304 -4.02 -11.04 -0.95
CA TRP A 304 -4.35 -10.99 -2.38
C TRP A 304 -4.76 -9.60 -2.85
N ASP A 305 -5.05 -8.69 -1.92
CA ASP A 305 -5.24 -7.25 -2.12
C ASP A 305 -4.13 -6.66 -2.99
N THR A 306 -2.93 -7.16 -2.81
CA THR A 306 -1.78 -6.77 -3.61
C THR A 306 -1.98 -7.18 -5.06
N GLU A 307 -2.17 -8.45 -5.34
CA GLU A 307 -2.13 -9.01 -6.70
C GLU A 307 -3.33 -8.58 -7.55
N PHE A 308 -4.53 -8.51 -6.95
CA PHE A 308 -5.75 -8.22 -7.70
C PHE A 308 -6.18 -6.75 -7.65
N TRP A 309 -5.76 -6.00 -6.62
CA TRP A 309 -6.26 -4.63 -6.44
C TRP A 309 -5.19 -3.57 -6.62
N MET A 310 -4.05 -3.68 -5.94
CA MET A 310 -3.01 -2.64 -5.95
C MET A 310 -1.93 -2.85 -7.02
N PHE A 311 -1.60 -4.08 -7.35
CA PHE A 311 -0.61 -4.41 -8.36
C PHE A 311 -1.02 -3.99 -9.78
N PRO A 312 -2.26 -4.20 -10.27
CA PRO A 312 -2.62 -3.84 -11.63
C PRO A 312 -2.38 -2.36 -11.96
N PRO A 313 -2.82 -1.36 -11.17
CA PRO A 313 -2.49 0.02 -11.48
C PRO A 313 -0.99 0.30 -11.45
N MET A 314 -0.23 -0.31 -10.54
CA MET A 314 1.24 -0.16 -10.52
C MET A 314 1.89 -0.80 -11.74
N LEU A 315 1.37 -1.94 -12.19
CA LEU A 315 1.83 -2.59 -13.41
C LEU A 315 1.70 -1.69 -14.65
N PHE A 316 0.61 -0.92 -14.75
CA PHE A 316 0.42 0.05 -15.83
C PHE A 316 1.30 1.30 -15.67
N LEU A 317 1.45 1.84 -14.47
CA LEU A 317 2.00 3.19 -14.24
C LEU A 317 3.44 3.22 -13.73
N ASN A 318 3.93 2.16 -13.08
CA ASN A 318 5.31 2.12 -12.54
C ASN A 318 5.88 0.70 -12.50
N GLN A 319 6.65 0.35 -13.52
CA GLN A 319 7.23 -1.00 -13.68
C GLN A 319 8.18 -1.39 -12.54
N GLY A 320 8.91 -0.44 -11.96
CA GLY A 320 9.85 -0.71 -10.88
C GLY A 320 9.13 -1.10 -9.57
N ILE A 321 8.02 -0.43 -9.26
CA ILE A 321 7.17 -0.78 -8.11
C ILE A 321 6.50 -2.14 -8.36
N ALA A 322 5.92 -2.35 -9.54
CA ALA A 322 5.31 -3.63 -9.91
C ALA A 322 6.31 -4.79 -9.80
N ARG A 323 7.56 -4.58 -10.23
CA ARG A 323 8.63 -5.57 -10.06
C ARG A 323 8.88 -5.90 -8.58
N SER A 324 8.99 -4.90 -7.71
CA SER A 324 9.19 -5.11 -6.27
C SER A 324 8.07 -5.93 -5.64
N MET A 325 6.81 -5.70 -6.06
CA MET A 325 5.66 -6.46 -5.57
C MET A 325 5.73 -7.93 -5.99
N MET A 326 6.20 -8.22 -7.20
CA MET A 326 6.42 -9.60 -7.67
C MET A 326 7.62 -10.26 -6.99
N ASP A 327 8.72 -9.53 -6.83
CA ASP A 327 9.91 -10.02 -6.13
C ASP A 327 9.61 -10.40 -4.67
N TYR A 328 8.67 -9.70 -4.03
CA TYR A 328 8.18 -10.08 -2.69
C TYR A 328 7.65 -11.53 -2.67
N ARG A 329 6.87 -11.93 -3.68
CA ARG A 329 6.29 -13.27 -3.76
C ARG A 329 7.33 -14.32 -4.20
N THR A 330 8.20 -14.01 -5.16
CA THR A 330 9.24 -14.93 -5.60
C THR A 330 10.24 -15.25 -4.49
N ASP A 331 10.58 -14.28 -3.65
CA ASP A 331 11.43 -14.48 -2.47
C ASP A 331 10.80 -15.42 -1.43
N ARG A 332 9.48 -15.56 -1.44
CA ARG A 332 8.70 -16.38 -0.50
C ARG A 332 8.16 -17.67 -1.10
N LEU A 333 8.73 -18.09 -2.22
CA LEU A 333 8.34 -19.34 -2.87
C LEU A 333 8.64 -20.58 -1.99
N LYS A 334 9.81 -20.60 -1.34
CA LYS A 334 10.21 -21.72 -0.48
C LYS A 334 9.28 -21.95 0.71
N PRO A 335 8.90 -20.93 1.51
CA PRO A 335 7.88 -21.06 2.55
C PRO A 335 6.54 -21.55 2.00
N ALA A 336 6.11 -21.09 0.84
CA ALA A 336 4.87 -21.52 0.20
C ALA A 336 4.91 -23.01 -0.19
N CYS A 337 6.05 -23.52 -0.68
CA CYS A 337 6.22 -24.94 -0.94
C CYS A 337 6.18 -25.79 0.34
N GLN A 338 6.80 -25.29 1.41
CA GLN A 338 6.75 -25.98 2.71
C GLN A 338 5.34 -26.00 3.28
N ARG A 339 4.57 -24.91 3.10
CA ARG A 339 3.17 -24.84 3.49
C ARG A 339 2.32 -25.87 2.73
N ALA A 340 2.47 -25.97 1.39
CA ALA A 340 1.78 -26.99 0.61
C ALA A 340 2.06 -28.40 1.14
N PHE A 341 3.33 -28.71 1.38
CA PHE A 341 3.75 -30.01 1.92
C PHE A 341 3.10 -30.30 3.30
N SER A 342 3.01 -29.31 4.19
CA SER A 342 2.41 -29.51 5.52
C SER A 342 0.90 -29.78 5.48
N TYR A 343 0.23 -29.42 4.40
CA TYR A 343 -1.18 -29.75 4.14
C TYR A 343 -1.39 -30.98 3.26
N GLY A 344 -0.30 -31.68 2.89
CA GLY A 344 -0.35 -32.89 2.06
C GLY A 344 -0.44 -32.62 0.55
N TYR A 345 -0.16 -31.40 0.12
CA TYR A 345 -0.15 -31.01 -1.30
C TYR A 345 1.27 -30.90 -1.85
N ARG A 346 1.38 -30.94 -3.19
CA ARG A 346 2.61 -30.63 -3.92
C ARG A 346 2.65 -29.13 -4.25
N GLY A 347 3.81 -28.67 -4.74
CA GLY A 347 3.97 -27.33 -5.26
C GLY A 347 3.97 -26.25 -4.18
N ALA A 348 3.43 -25.09 -4.49
CA ALA A 348 3.43 -23.91 -3.62
C ALA A 348 2.00 -23.46 -3.27
N MET A 349 1.69 -23.41 -1.98
CA MET A 349 0.46 -22.89 -1.40
C MET A 349 0.81 -21.61 -0.65
N PHE A 350 0.60 -20.46 -1.27
CA PHE A 350 0.84 -19.17 -0.64
C PHE A 350 -0.18 -18.90 0.48
N PRO A 351 0.23 -18.21 1.56
CA PRO A 351 -0.66 -17.92 2.67
C PRO A 351 -1.75 -16.91 2.31
N TRP A 352 -2.86 -16.95 3.04
CA TRP A 352 -3.88 -15.90 3.03
C TRP A 352 -3.30 -14.56 3.49
N GLU A 353 -2.69 -14.55 4.68
CA GLU A 353 -1.88 -13.44 5.18
C GLU A 353 -0.41 -13.82 5.07
N SER A 354 0.43 -12.95 4.54
CA SER A 354 1.87 -13.18 4.43
C SER A 354 2.63 -12.20 5.30
N ASP A 355 3.48 -12.71 6.17
CA ASP A 355 4.38 -11.91 7.00
C ASP A 355 5.76 -11.69 6.34
N ASP A 356 6.74 -11.25 7.13
CA ASP A 356 8.09 -10.98 6.64
C ASP A 356 8.83 -12.24 6.16
N VAL A 357 8.52 -13.41 6.70
CA VAL A 357 9.14 -14.69 6.30
C VAL A 357 8.31 -15.47 5.28
N GLY A 358 7.08 -15.04 5.00
CA GLY A 358 6.19 -15.68 4.03
C GLY A 358 5.40 -16.85 4.58
N GLU A 359 5.34 -16.96 5.90
CA GLU A 359 4.46 -17.91 6.59
C GLU A 359 3.03 -17.36 6.72
N GLU A 360 2.11 -18.17 7.21
CA GLU A 360 0.71 -17.82 7.45
C GLU A 360 0.48 -17.36 8.89
N PRO A 361 0.48 -16.05 9.17
CA PRO A 361 0.17 -15.53 10.48
C PRO A 361 -1.32 -15.20 10.68
N CYS A 362 -2.19 -15.75 9.83
CA CYS A 362 -3.63 -15.61 10.02
C CYS A 362 -4.03 -16.08 11.43
N PRO A 363 -4.95 -15.40 12.13
CA PRO A 363 -5.46 -15.87 13.41
C PRO A 363 -5.92 -17.32 13.33
N THR A 364 -5.51 -18.15 14.26
CA THR A 364 -5.68 -19.61 14.19
C THR A 364 -7.13 -20.08 14.13
N PHE A 365 -8.09 -19.24 14.53
CA PHE A 365 -9.52 -19.51 14.44
C PHE A 365 -10.13 -19.17 13.08
N ALA A 366 -9.43 -18.38 12.24
CA ALA A 366 -9.95 -17.93 10.97
C ALA A 366 -9.75 -19.01 9.89
N LEU A 367 -10.84 -19.42 9.26
CA LEU A 367 -10.82 -20.48 8.23
C LEU A 367 -10.23 -20.02 6.90
N THR A 368 -10.08 -18.71 6.69
CA THR A 368 -9.39 -18.14 5.53
C THR A 368 -7.95 -18.64 5.42
N GLY A 369 -7.21 -18.67 6.52
CA GLY A 369 -5.83 -19.15 6.57
C GLY A 369 -5.67 -20.55 5.94
N PRO A 370 -6.33 -21.61 6.44
CA PRO A 370 -6.17 -22.95 5.92
C PRO A 370 -6.95 -23.25 4.63
N PHE A 371 -8.01 -22.52 4.27
CA PHE A 371 -8.94 -22.94 3.21
C PHE A 371 -9.21 -21.92 2.10
N GLU A 372 -8.69 -20.70 2.14
CA GLU A 372 -8.85 -19.76 1.04
C GLU A 372 -7.70 -19.88 0.04
N HIS A 373 -7.92 -20.72 -0.98
CA HIS A 373 -6.85 -21.25 -1.83
C HIS A 373 -6.68 -20.53 -3.18
N HIS A 374 -7.57 -19.61 -3.55
CA HIS A 374 -7.40 -18.82 -4.78
C HIS A 374 -6.16 -17.94 -4.76
N ILE A 375 -5.62 -17.61 -3.57
CA ILE A 375 -4.46 -16.74 -3.39
C ILE A 375 -3.26 -17.17 -4.25
N SER A 376 -2.94 -18.47 -4.27
CA SER A 376 -1.82 -19.00 -5.05
C SER A 376 -2.05 -18.80 -6.56
N ALA A 377 -3.27 -19.00 -7.03
CA ALA A 377 -3.63 -18.74 -8.42
C ALA A 377 -3.53 -17.26 -8.77
N ASP A 378 -4.00 -16.37 -7.88
CA ASP A 378 -3.94 -14.92 -8.05
C ASP A 378 -2.51 -14.42 -8.23
N ILE A 379 -1.58 -14.96 -7.43
CA ILE A 379 -0.15 -14.65 -7.51
C ILE A 379 0.45 -15.13 -8.85
N ALA A 380 0.11 -16.32 -9.30
CA ALA A 380 0.58 -16.84 -10.59
C ALA A 380 0.06 -16.00 -11.77
N ILE A 381 -1.21 -15.57 -11.73
CA ILE A 381 -1.82 -14.70 -12.73
C ILE A 381 -1.11 -13.33 -12.76
N ALA A 382 -0.85 -12.75 -11.60
CA ALA A 382 -0.11 -11.49 -11.50
C ALA A 382 1.33 -11.63 -12.04
N THR A 383 1.99 -12.76 -11.78
CA THR A 383 3.32 -13.11 -12.30
C THR A 383 3.31 -13.15 -13.83
N TRP A 384 2.32 -13.80 -14.44
CA TRP A 384 2.15 -13.81 -15.88
C TRP A 384 1.89 -12.41 -16.44
N ASN A 385 1.02 -11.64 -15.81
CA ASN A 385 0.72 -10.25 -16.21
C ASN A 385 1.96 -9.37 -16.16
N TYR A 386 2.83 -9.55 -15.15
CA TYR A 386 4.11 -8.83 -15.11
C TYR A 386 4.97 -9.14 -16.35
N TYR A 387 5.08 -10.42 -16.74
CA TYR A 387 5.78 -10.79 -17.97
C TYR A 387 5.10 -10.18 -19.21
N CYS A 388 3.78 -10.26 -19.32
CA CYS A 388 3.04 -9.69 -20.45
C CYS A 388 3.27 -8.19 -20.63
N MET A 389 3.49 -7.47 -19.54
CA MET A 389 3.80 -6.03 -19.57
C MET A 389 5.28 -5.76 -19.84
N SER A 390 6.16 -6.40 -19.09
CA SER A 390 7.61 -6.12 -19.10
C SER A 390 8.35 -6.73 -20.28
N ARG A 391 7.89 -7.88 -20.78
CA ARG A 391 8.57 -8.72 -21.78
C ARG A 391 9.95 -9.20 -21.31
N ASP A 392 10.22 -9.17 -20.02
CA ASP A 392 11.47 -9.64 -19.44
C ASP A 392 11.50 -11.18 -19.38
N ILE A 393 11.95 -11.79 -20.48
CA ILE A 393 12.07 -13.24 -20.60
C ILE A 393 13.11 -13.83 -19.62
N ARG A 394 14.11 -13.05 -19.25
CA ARG A 394 15.12 -13.48 -18.29
C ARG A 394 14.49 -13.63 -16.91
N TRP A 395 13.77 -12.59 -16.46
CA TRP A 395 13.04 -12.65 -15.20
C TRP A 395 12.00 -13.79 -15.20
N LEU A 396 11.29 -13.98 -16.32
CA LEU A 396 10.33 -15.09 -16.42
C LEU A 396 11.02 -16.44 -16.19
N ARG A 397 12.18 -16.67 -16.80
CA ARG A 397 12.92 -17.93 -16.65
C ARG A 397 13.52 -18.12 -15.26
N GLU A 398 14.08 -17.07 -14.68
CA GLU A 398 14.83 -17.14 -13.42
C GLU A 398 13.91 -17.12 -12.18
N ASP A 399 12.84 -16.32 -12.21
CA ASP A 399 11.98 -16.04 -11.05
C ASP A 399 10.50 -16.37 -11.30
N GLY A 400 9.93 -15.89 -12.41
CA GLY A 400 8.49 -15.97 -12.66
C GLY A 400 7.99 -17.39 -12.92
N PHE A 401 8.60 -18.09 -13.86
CA PHE A 401 8.17 -19.47 -14.20
C PHE A 401 8.37 -20.46 -13.05
N PRO A 402 9.47 -20.46 -12.28
CA PRO A 402 9.58 -21.33 -11.11
C PRO A 402 8.43 -21.16 -10.12
N LEU A 403 7.98 -19.93 -9.88
CA LEU A 403 6.80 -19.67 -9.04
C LEU A 403 5.53 -20.23 -9.69
N MET A 404 5.29 -19.93 -10.97
CA MET A 404 4.10 -20.38 -11.69
C MET A 404 4.03 -21.90 -11.80
N GLU A 405 5.16 -22.57 -12.00
CA GLU A 405 5.28 -24.04 -12.03
C GLU A 405 4.84 -24.65 -10.69
N GLN A 406 5.36 -24.12 -9.57
CA GLN A 406 5.04 -24.65 -8.25
C GLN A 406 3.58 -24.38 -7.87
N VAL A 407 3.02 -23.23 -8.27
CA VAL A 407 1.57 -22.98 -8.10
C VAL A 407 0.74 -23.95 -8.94
N ALA A 408 1.14 -24.21 -10.19
CA ALA A 408 0.44 -25.18 -11.03
C ALA A 408 0.44 -26.59 -10.42
N GLU A 409 1.57 -27.04 -9.88
CA GLU A 409 1.66 -28.31 -9.15
C GLU A 409 0.77 -28.36 -7.91
N PHE A 410 0.67 -27.25 -7.17
CA PHE A 410 -0.27 -27.16 -6.06
C PHE A 410 -1.72 -27.31 -6.53
N LEU A 411 -2.13 -26.56 -7.55
CA LEU A 411 -3.51 -26.58 -8.06
C LEU A 411 -3.90 -27.95 -8.59
N VAL A 412 -2.99 -28.64 -9.29
CA VAL A 412 -3.23 -30.02 -9.75
C VAL A 412 -3.38 -30.97 -8.57
N SER A 413 -2.53 -30.87 -7.55
CA SER A 413 -2.62 -31.76 -6.38
C SER A 413 -3.83 -31.44 -5.48
N ARG A 414 -4.38 -30.21 -5.57
CA ARG A 414 -5.54 -29.76 -4.79
C ARG A 414 -6.86 -30.15 -5.44
N ALA A 415 -6.89 -30.23 -6.76
CA ALA A 415 -8.09 -30.61 -7.50
C ALA A 415 -8.39 -32.11 -7.38
N GLU A 416 -9.64 -32.45 -7.18
CA GLU A 416 -10.15 -33.82 -7.08
C GLU A 416 -10.86 -34.18 -8.37
N GLN A 417 -10.54 -35.38 -8.93
CA GLN A 417 -11.19 -35.87 -10.13
C GLN A 417 -12.52 -36.54 -9.79
N ASN A 418 -13.60 -36.10 -10.45
CA ASN A 418 -14.92 -36.66 -10.33
C ASN A 418 -15.10 -37.93 -11.21
N GLU A 419 -16.13 -38.71 -10.94
CA GLU A 419 -16.46 -39.92 -11.71
C GLU A 419 -16.73 -39.65 -13.20
N ASP A 420 -17.24 -38.43 -13.53
CA ASP A 420 -17.49 -37.99 -14.91
C ASP A 420 -16.24 -37.46 -15.62
N GLY A 421 -15.10 -37.51 -14.97
CA GLY A 421 -13.82 -37.04 -15.50
C GLY A 421 -13.58 -35.56 -15.35
N SER A 422 -14.54 -34.79 -14.84
CA SER A 422 -14.35 -33.37 -14.45
C SER A 422 -13.52 -33.25 -13.16
N TYR A 423 -13.19 -32.03 -12.78
CA TYR A 423 -12.44 -31.73 -11.55
C TYR A 423 -13.19 -30.75 -10.66
N SER A 424 -13.06 -30.94 -9.37
CA SER A 424 -13.62 -30.05 -8.33
C SER A 424 -12.51 -29.60 -7.37
N ILE A 425 -12.67 -28.42 -6.80
CA ILE A 425 -11.94 -27.97 -5.61
C ILE A 425 -12.98 -27.84 -4.49
N CYS A 426 -12.89 -28.73 -3.52
CA CYS A 426 -13.88 -28.86 -2.45
C CYS A 426 -13.41 -28.20 -1.15
N ASN A 427 -14.34 -27.83 -0.29
CA ASN A 427 -14.08 -27.30 1.05
C ASN A 427 -13.14 -26.09 1.05
N VAL A 428 -13.58 -25.01 0.43
CA VAL A 428 -12.84 -23.73 0.39
C VAL A 428 -13.61 -22.62 1.09
N VAL A 429 -12.88 -21.58 1.48
CA VAL A 429 -13.43 -20.26 1.72
C VAL A 429 -13.34 -19.48 0.41
N CYS A 430 -14.41 -18.80 0.04
CA CYS A 430 -14.49 -18.01 -1.19
C CYS A 430 -13.80 -16.64 -1.03
N ALA A 431 -13.58 -15.93 -2.13
CA ALA A 431 -13.30 -14.49 -2.09
C ALA A 431 -14.41 -13.71 -1.38
N ASP A 432 -15.67 -14.14 -1.54
CA ASP A 432 -16.76 -13.83 -0.60
C ASP A 432 -16.56 -14.60 0.70
N GLU A 433 -15.84 -14.03 1.65
CA GLU A 433 -15.50 -14.65 2.92
C GLU A 433 -16.72 -14.97 3.83
N TYR A 434 -17.96 -14.64 3.40
CA TYR A 434 -19.18 -15.14 4.07
C TYR A 434 -19.45 -16.61 3.73
N ALA A 435 -18.85 -17.13 2.67
CA ALA A 435 -19.02 -18.50 2.21
C ALA A 435 -17.80 -19.35 2.61
N GLU A 436 -17.98 -20.19 3.61
CA GLU A 436 -16.98 -21.10 4.15
C GLU A 436 -17.39 -22.56 3.97
N GLY A 437 -16.42 -23.45 3.70
CA GLY A 437 -16.66 -24.89 3.59
C GLY A 437 -17.52 -25.27 2.38
N VAL A 438 -17.35 -24.59 1.27
CA VAL A 438 -18.13 -24.77 0.04
C VAL A 438 -17.30 -25.48 -1.05
N ASP A 439 -18.01 -26.06 -2.00
CA ASP A 439 -17.42 -26.79 -3.11
C ASP A 439 -17.60 -26.02 -4.42
N ASP A 440 -16.63 -26.17 -5.32
CA ASP A 440 -16.68 -25.58 -6.65
C ASP A 440 -17.01 -24.08 -6.67
N ASN A 441 -16.32 -23.30 -5.84
CA ASN A 441 -16.41 -21.85 -5.93
C ASN A 441 -15.96 -21.38 -7.31
N ALA A 442 -16.84 -20.65 -8.01
CA ALA A 442 -16.63 -20.25 -9.39
C ALA A 442 -15.34 -19.44 -9.58
N PHE A 443 -15.07 -18.49 -8.66
CA PHE A 443 -13.86 -17.68 -8.74
C PHE A 443 -12.59 -18.51 -8.46
N THR A 444 -12.57 -19.31 -7.40
CA THR A 444 -11.43 -20.19 -7.08
C THR A 444 -11.10 -21.11 -8.26
N ASN A 445 -12.11 -21.75 -8.84
CA ASN A 445 -11.93 -22.68 -9.97
C ASN A 445 -11.51 -21.95 -11.26
N ALA A 446 -12.08 -20.78 -11.54
CA ALA A 446 -11.69 -19.97 -12.70
C ALA A 446 -10.26 -19.40 -12.56
N ALA A 447 -9.87 -18.94 -11.38
CA ALA A 447 -8.51 -18.48 -11.11
C ALA A 447 -7.50 -19.62 -11.26
N ALA A 448 -7.80 -20.81 -10.73
CA ALA A 448 -6.98 -22.00 -10.90
C ALA A 448 -6.83 -22.37 -12.39
N ARG A 449 -7.92 -22.33 -13.16
CA ARG A 449 -7.89 -22.54 -14.61
C ARG A 449 -6.97 -21.56 -15.31
N CYS A 450 -7.11 -20.27 -15.04
CA CYS A 450 -6.26 -19.21 -15.62
C CYS A 450 -4.79 -19.43 -15.26
N ALA A 451 -4.48 -19.68 -13.99
CA ALA A 451 -3.11 -19.90 -13.52
C ALA A 451 -2.44 -21.11 -14.22
N LEU A 452 -3.16 -22.22 -14.39
CA LEU A 452 -2.67 -23.42 -15.09
C LEU A 452 -2.42 -23.14 -16.58
N GLN A 453 -3.31 -22.40 -17.23
CA GLN A 453 -3.15 -21.99 -18.63
C GLN A 453 -1.95 -21.07 -18.82
N ASP A 454 -1.80 -20.07 -17.94
CA ASP A 454 -0.69 -19.12 -17.98
C ASP A 454 0.64 -19.79 -17.67
N ALA A 455 0.68 -20.73 -16.71
CA ALA A 455 1.87 -21.55 -16.45
C ALA A 455 2.27 -22.40 -17.68
N SER A 456 1.30 -22.93 -18.43
CA SER A 456 1.56 -23.68 -19.67
C SER A 456 2.15 -22.78 -20.76
N LYS A 457 1.67 -21.53 -20.90
CA LYS A 457 2.24 -20.54 -21.83
C LYS A 457 3.66 -20.16 -21.41
N ALA A 458 3.88 -19.91 -20.12
CA ALA A 458 5.19 -19.59 -19.56
C ALA A 458 6.20 -20.72 -19.78
N ALA A 459 5.79 -21.98 -19.55
CA ALA A 459 6.60 -23.18 -19.83
C ALA A 459 7.08 -23.20 -21.29
N ALA A 460 6.15 -23.00 -22.23
CA ALA A 460 6.46 -22.97 -23.66
C ALA A 460 7.50 -21.90 -24.00
N LEU A 461 7.37 -20.69 -23.45
CA LEU A 461 8.35 -19.60 -23.63
C LEU A 461 9.71 -19.91 -23.01
N CYS A 462 9.74 -20.68 -21.95
CA CYS A 462 10.98 -21.15 -21.31
C CYS A 462 11.60 -22.38 -21.99
N GLY A 463 10.95 -22.95 -23.03
CA GLY A 463 11.39 -24.17 -23.71
C GLY A 463 11.13 -25.45 -22.91
N ILE A 464 10.17 -25.42 -21.98
CA ILE A 464 9.80 -26.52 -21.09
C ILE A 464 8.46 -27.09 -21.55
N LYS A 465 8.35 -28.42 -21.61
CA LYS A 465 7.08 -29.09 -21.89
C LYS A 465 6.23 -29.14 -20.62
N ALA A 466 5.09 -28.41 -20.62
CA ALA A 466 4.14 -28.45 -19.52
C ALA A 466 3.61 -29.91 -19.30
N PRO A 467 3.42 -30.32 -18.04
CA PRO A 467 2.74 -31.57 -17.72
C PRO A 467 1.33 -31.64 -18.30
N VAL A 468 0.92 -32.80 -18.80
CA VAL A 468 -0.42 -32.98 -19.38
C VAL A 468 -1.53 -32.71 -18.38
N SER A 469 -1.27 -32.97 -17.09
CA SER A 469 -2.19 -32.74 -15.97
C SER A 469 -2.62 -31.28 -15.84
N TRP A 470 -1.74 -30.31 -16.14
CA TRP A 470 -2.09 -28.90 -16.06
C TRP A 470 -3.28 -28.56 -16.97
N ASN A 471 -3.22 -29.00 -18.22
CA ASN A 471 -4.29 -28.77 -19.19
C ASN A 471 -5.55 -29.60 -18.88
N ALA A 472 -5.37 -30.84 -18.39
CA ALA A 472 -6.49 -31.69 -18.02
C ALA A 472 -7.31 -31.07 -16.86
N VAL A 473 -6.65 -30.65 -15.81
CA VAL A 473 -7.30 -29.96 -14.66
C VAL A 473 -7.91 -28.64 -15.11
N ALA A 474 -7.17 -27.81 -15.86
CA ALA A 474 -7.66 -26.52 -16.33
C ALA A 474 -8.97 -26.66 -17.14
N LYS A 475 -9.06 -27.65 -18.02
CA LYS A 475 -10.27 -27.90 -18.82
C LYS A 475 -11.40 -28.50 -18.02
N GLY A 476 -11.09 -29.33 -17.03
CA GLY A 476 -12.06 -30.12 -16.29
C GLY A 476 -12.66 -29.43 -15.06
N LEU A 477 -12.05 -28.37 -14.54
CA LEU A 477 -12.56 -27.66 -13.37
C LEU A 477 -13.98 -27.14 -13.60
N ARG A 478 -14.88 -27.44 -12.69
CA ARG A 478 -16.29 -27.06 -12.75
C ARG A 478 -16.48 -25.58 -12.44
N ILE A 479 -17.36 -24.92 -13.18
CA ILE A 479 -17.88 -23.59 -12.88
C ILE A 479 -19.40 -23.69 -12.86
N PRO A 480 -20.02 -23.67 -11.67
CA PRO A 480 -21.46 -23.88 -11.55
C PRO A 480 -22.26 -22.72 -12.19
N LYS A 481 -23.42 -23.05 -12.73
CA LYS A 481 -24.36 -22.06 -13.28
C LYS A 481 -25.78 -22.37 -12.85
N PHE A 482 -26.58 -21.32 -12.71
CA PHE A 482 -28.03 -21.46 -12.63
C PHE A 482 -28.62 -21.87 -13.99
N SER A 483 -29.86 -22.32 -13.98
CA SER A 483 -30.57 -22.76 -15.19
C SER A 483 -30.74 -21.67 -16.24
N ASP A 484 -30.76 -20.40 -15.83
CA ASP A 484 -30.85 -19.22 -16.69
C ASP A 484 -29.48 -18.76 -17.23
N GLY A 485 -28.41 -19.47 -16.86
CA GLY A 485 -27.05 -19.23 -17.30
C GLY A 485 -26.26 -18.20 -16.49
N VAL A 486 -26.83 -17.65 -15.41
CA VAL A 486 -26.07 -16.85 -14.44
C VAL A 486 -25.01 -17.71 -13.78
N THR A 487 -23.81 -17.18 -13.59
CA THR A 487 -22.74 -17.87 -12.87
C THR A 487 -23.15 -18.03 -11.41
N ARG A 488 -23.17 -19.29 -10.95
CA ARG A 488 -23.45 -19.61 -9.55
C ARG A 488 -22.15 -19.52 -8.77
N GLU A 489 -22.17 -18.84 -7.63
CA GLU A 489 -20.95 -18.54 -6.89
C GLU A 489 -20.21 -19.80 -6.43
N TYR A 490 -20.96 -20.80 -5.95
CA TYR A 490 -20.44 -22.11 -5.58
C TYR A 490 -21.55 -23.18 -5.73
N GLU A 491 -21.21 -24.44 -5.65
CA GLU A 491 -22.21 -25.51 -5.70
C GLU A 491 -23.15 -25.42 -4.49
N GLY A 492 -24.43 -25.24 -4.75
CA GLY A 492 -25.45 -25.06 -3.70
C GLY A 492 -25.74 -23.59 -3.33
N TYR A 493 -25.03 -22.58 -3.87
CA TYR A 493 -25.38 -21.16 -3.68
C TYR A 493 -26.78 -20.87 -4.22
N ASP A 494 -27.57 -20.15 -3.43
CA ASP A 494 -28.98 -19.86 -3.76
C ASP A 494 -29.36 -18.39 -3.52
N GLY A 495 -28.41 -17.46 -3.78
CA GLY A 495 -28.67 -16.03 -3.79
C GLY A 495 -28.48 -15.30 -2.46
N GLN A 496 -27.70 -15.83 -1.57
CA GLN A 496 -27.31 -15.18 -0.32
C GLN A 496 -26.57 -13.85 -0.59
N ILE A 497 -26.59 -12.96 0.39
CA ILE A 497 -25.78 -11.73 0.37
C ILE A 497 -24.30 -12.11 0.45
N ILE A 498 -23.50 -11.46 -0.36
CA ILE A 498 -22.05 -11.64 -0.43
C ILE A 498 -21.31 -10.46 0.21
N LYS A 499 -20.19 -10.72 0.87
CA LYS A 499 -19.34 -9.69 1.49
C LYS A 499 -18.74 -8.78 0.43
N GLN A 500 -18.26 -9.36 -0.66
CA GLN A 500 -17.52 -8.70 -1.71
C GLN A 500 -17.62 -9.44 -3.04
N ALA A 501 -17.08 -8.85 -4.12
CA ALA A 501 -17.07 -9.45 -5.43
C ALA A 501 -16.39 -10.84 -5.44
N ASP A 502 -17.04 -11.80 -6.06
CA ASP A 502 -16.58 -13.19 -6.25
C ASP A 502 -16.85 -13.63 -7.72
N ALA A 503 -18.05 -14.15 -8.02
CA ALA A 503 -18.40 -14.59 -9.37
C ALA A 503 -18.24 -13.49 -10.45
N SER A 504 -18.41 -12.22 -10.11
CA SER A 504 -18.18 -11.11 -11.03
C SER A 504 -16.70 -10.93 -11.43
N LEU A 505 -15.77 -11.51 -10.68
CA LEU A 505 -14.33 -11.51 -11.02
C LEU A 505 -14.00 -12.41 -12.22
N LEU A 506 -14.91 -13.29 -12.63
CA LEU A 506 -14.70 -14.16 -13.80
C LEU A 506 -14.66 -13.35 -15.11
N ALA A 507 -15.40 -12.26 -15.21
CA ALA A 507 -15.35 -11.38 -16.39
C ALA A 507 -14.13 -10.45 -16.35
N TYR A 508 -13.83 -9.88 -15.19
CA TYR A 508 -12.63 -9.09 -14.94
C TYR A 508 -12.15 -9.33 -13.50
N PRO A 509 -10.86 -9.63 -13.25
CA PRO A 509 -9.76 -9.62 -14.22
C PRO A 509 -9.53 -10.93 -14.98
N LEU A 510 -10.24 -12.03 -14.66
CA LEU A 510 -9.91 -13.37 -15.17
C LEU A 510 -10.22 -13.56 -16.66
N LYS A 511 -11.17 -12.82 -17.24
CA LYS A 511 -11.61 -12.98 -18.63
C LYS A 511 -12.07 -14.42 -18.97
N ALA A 512 -12.54 -15.13 -17.95
CA ALA A 512 -13.13 -16.45 -18.11
C ALA A 512 -14.55 -16.39 -18.73
N ILE A 513 -15.21 -15.25 -18.57
CA ILE A 513 -16.48 -14.88 -19.23
C ILE A 513 -16.21 -13.65 -20.09
N THR A 514 -16.51 -13.75 -21.39
CA THR A 514 -16.20 -12.69 -22.38
C THR A 514 -17.41 -12.20 -23.16
N ARG A 515 -18.51 -12.94 -23.18
CA ARG A 515 -19.71 -12.54 -23.91
C ARG A 515 -20.48 -11.45 -23.16
N PRO A 516 -20.76 -10.29 -23.80
CA PRO A 516 -21.40 -9.15 -23.14
C PRO A 516 -22.70 -9.48 -22.43
N GLU A 517 -23.54 -10.33 -23.02
CA GLU A 517 -24.82 -10.74 -22.46
C GLU A 517 -24.68 -11.62 -21.21
N GLU A 518 -23.63 -12.44 -21.12
CA GLU A 518 -23.34 -13.24 -19.90
C GLU A 518 -22.80 -12.32 -18.80
N ILE A 519 -21.87 -11.44 -19.13
CA ILE A 519 -21.32 -10.44 -18.20
C ILE A 519 -22.46 -9.60 -17.61
N LYS A 520 -23.36 -9.09 -18.47
CA LYS A 520 -24.47 -8.27 -18.02
C LYS A 520 -25.45 -9.04 -17.11
N ARG A 521 -25.71 -10.32 -17.39
CA ARG A 521 -26.54 -11.17 -16.53
C ARG A 521 -25.94 -11.32 -15.13
N ASP A 522 -24.66 -11.63 -15.05
CA ASP A 522 -23.96 -11.79 -13.78
C ASP A 522 -23.93 -10.47 -12.99
N LEU A 523 -23.67 -9.33 -13.64
CA LEU A 523 -23.70 -8.01 -13.00
C LEU A 523 -25.07 -7.69 -12.40
N LEU A 524 -26.14 -7.89 -13.17
CA LEU A 524 -27.52 -7.62 -12.69
C LEU A 524 -27.91 -8.53 -11.53
N TYR A 525 -27.41 -9.75 -11.51
CA TYR A 525 -27.69 -10.71 -10.44
C TYR A 525 -26.94 -10.38 -9.16
N TYR A 526 -25.63 -10.07 -9.22
CA TYR A 526 -24.77 -9.92 -8.05
C TYR A 526 -24.73 -8.51 -7.47
N GLU A 527 -24.94 -7.45 -8.28
CA GLU A 527 -24.91 -6.06 -7.78
C GLU A 527 -25.81 -5.85 -6.54
N PRO A 528 -27.11 -6.27 -6.54
CA PRO A 528 -27.98 -6.07 -5.37
C PRO A 528 -27.63 -6.95 -4.17
N LYS A 529 -26.77 -7.94 -4.34
CA LYS A 529 -26.38 -8.90 -3.29
C LYS A 529 -25.10 -8.53 -2.56
N ILE A 530 -24.34 -7.56 -3.06
CA ILE A 530 -23.13 -7.09 -2.36
C ILE A 530 -23.54 -6.38 -1.08
N ASP A 531 -22.97 -6.80 0.05
CA ASP A 531 -23.16 -6.15 1.33
C ASP A 531 -22.76 -4.68 1.26
N LYS A 532 -23.68 -3.79 1.64
CA LYS A 532 -23.44 -2.33 1.59
C LYS A 532 -22.36 -1.86 2.56
N SER A 533 -22.08 -2.64 3.60
CA SER A 533 -20.99 -2.42 4.56
C SER A 533 -19.69 -3.13 4.16
N GLY A 534 -19.69 -3.86 3.06
CA GLY A 534 -18.54 -4.58 2.55
C GLY A 534 -17.41 -3.67 2.05
N PRO A 535 -16.26 -4.27 1.68
CA PRO A 535 -15.09 -3.51 1.25
C PRO A 535 -15.34 -2.70 -0.03
N ALA A 536 -14.79 -1.49 -0.06
CA ALA A 536 -14.99 -0.50 -1.13
C ALA A 536 -14.70 -1.03 -2.55
N MET A 537 -13.67 -1.90 -2.70
CA MET A 537 -13.24 -2.39 -4.02
C MET A 537 -14.27 -3.26 -4.73
N SER A 538 -15.28 -3.79 -4.06
CA SER A 538 -16.30 -4.64 -4.69
C SER A 538 -17.02 -3.94 -5.83
N TYR A 539 -17.41 -2.69 -5.64
CA TYR A 539 -18.09 -1.91 -6.67
C TYR A 539 -17.18 -1.50 -7.83
N SER A 540 -15.86 -1.47 -7.62
CA SER A 540 -14.92 -1.10 -8.67
C SER A 540 -14.91 -2.10 -9.83
N VAL A 541 -15.02 -3.39 -9.55
CA VAL A 541 -15.08 -4.45 -10.56
C VAL A 541 -16.34 -4.31 -11.42
N LEU A 542 -17.48 -4.02 -10.77
CA LEU A 542 -18.76 -3.85 -11.48
C LEU A 542 -18.75 -2.57 -12.33
N ALA A 543 -18.28 -1.44 -11.77
CA ALA A 543 -18.16 -0.17 -12.50
C ALA A 543 -17.31 -0.32 -13.77
N LEU A 544 -16.16 -0.98 -13.64
CA LEU A 544 -15.24 -1.26 -14.74
C LEU A 544 -15.95 -2.04 -15.86
N GLN A 545 -16.69 -3.07 -15.51
CA GLN A 545 -17.40 -3.91 -16.48
C GLN A 545 -18.54 -3.14 -17.17
N TYR A 546 -19.34 -2.36 -16.43
CA TYR A 546 -20.39 -1.51 -17.04
C TYR A 546 -19.80 -0.50 -18.02
N ALA A 547 -18.66 0.13 -17.68
CA ALA A 547 -17.98 1.04 -18.61
C ALA A 547 -17.61 0.33 -19.93
N ARG A 548 -17.04 -0.88 -19.85
CA ARG A 548 -16.68 -1.70 -21.01
C ARG A 548 -17.90 -2.20 -21.80
N LEU A 549 -19.04 -2.37 -21.16
CA LEU A 549 -20.31 -2.70 -21.81
C LEU A 549 -20.99 -1.48 -22.47
N GLY A 550 -20.41 -0.28 -22.36
CA GLY A 550 -20.94 0.93 -22.97
C GLY A 550 -21.92 1.71 -22.09
N ASP A 551 -22.10 1.34 -20.82
CA ASP A 551 -22.96 2.05 -19.87
C ASP A 551 -22.13 2.93 -18.92
N GLY A 552 -21.71 4.09 -19.42
CA GLY A 552 -20.88 5.04 -18.69
C GLY A 552 -21.58 5.67 -17.47
N GLU A 553 -22.92 5.86 -17.52
CA GLU A 553 -23.67 6.43 -16.41
C GLU A 553 -23.79 5.45 -15.25
N LYS A 554 -24.12 4.19 -15.51
CA LYS A 554 -24.16 3.15 -14.49
C LYS A 554 -22.76 2.89 -13.90
N ALA A 555 -21.75 2.88 -14.77
CA ALA A 555 -20.36 2.79 -14.32
C ALA A 555 -19.97 3.93 -13.37
N TYR A 556 -20.39 5.16 -13.68
CA TYR A 556 -20.13 6.33 -12.83
C TYR A 556 -20.87 6.26 -11.49
N GLU A 557 -22.12 5.83 -11.47
CA GLU A 557 -22.87 5.59 -10.24
C GLU A 557 -22.08 4.67 -9.27
N LEU A 558 -21.61 3.53 -9.78
CA LEU A 558 -20.85 2.56 -9.00
C LEU A 558 -19.45 3.06 -8.66
N PHE A 559 -18.81 3.83 -9.55
CA PHE A 559 -17.54 4.51 -9.28
C PHE A 559 -17.65 5.43 -8.08
N VAL A 560 -18.64 6.29 -8.04
CA VAL A 560 -18.89 7.19 -6.90
C VAL A 560 -19.18 6.40 -5.63
N ARG A 561 -19.95 5.34 -5.73
CA ARG A 561 -20.29 4.46 -4.60
C ARG A 561 -19.07 3.73 -4.03
N SER A 562 -18.03 3.49 -4.84
CA SER A 562 -16.81 2.82 -4.38
C SER A 562 -15.90 3.70 -3.49
N PHE A 563 -16.07 5.02 -3.50
CA PHE A 563 -15.22 5.89 -2.69
C PHE A 563 -15.98 6.87 -1.78
N ARG A 564 -17.05 7.52 -2.26
CA ARG A 564 -17.72 8.59 -1.51
C ARG A 564 -18.24 8.15 -0.14
N PRO A 565 -18.91 7.01 0.05
CA PRO A 565 -19.35 6.54 1.37
C PRO A 565 -18.19 6.15 2.30
N ASN A 566 -17.01 5.90 1.74
CA ASN A 566 -15.82 5.44 2.45
C ASN A 566 -14.83 6.59 2.72
N GLN A 567 -15.05 7.78 2.14
CA GLN A 567 -14.17 8.94 2.37
C GLN A 567 -14.41 9.56 3.74
N LEU A 568 -13.31 9.84 4.42
CA LEU A 568 -13.30 10.45 5.75
C LEU A 568 -12.74 11.87 5.69
N PRO A 569 -13.47 12.87 6.20
CA PRO A 569 -12.99 14.24 6.26
C PRO A 569 -11.85 14.39 7.28
N PRO A 570 -10.97 15.41 7.17
CA PRO A 570 -10.99 16.47 6.14
C PRO A 570 -10.25 16.09 4.85
N PHE A 571 -9.40 15.07 4.84
CA PHE A 571 -8.50 14.76 3.72
C PHE A 571 -9.11 13.85 2.65
N GLY A 572 -10.26 13.22 2.91
CA GLY A 572 -10.86 12.24 2.00
C GLY A 572 -10.18 10.88 2.04
N VAL A 573 -9.61 10.51 3.18
CA VAL A 573 -9.00 9.19 3.40
C VAL A 573 -10.03 8.09 3.17
N ILE A 574 -9.69 7.10 2.34
CA ILE A 574 -10.59 5.98 2.06
C ILE A 574 -10.54 4.97 3.20
N SER A 575 -11.71 4.59 3.73
CA SER A 575 -11.86 3.48 4.67
C SER A 575 -12.29 2.20 3.95
N GLU A 576 -12.06 1.06 4.58
CA GLU A 576 -12.49 -0.24 4.07
C GLU A 576 -14.01 -0.31 3.97
N GLY A 577 -14.70 -0.09 5.08
CA GLY A 577 -16.15 -0.07 5.15
C GLY A 577 -16.74 1.33 5.02
N ALA A 578 -17.94 1.42 4.47
CA ALA A 578 -18.71 2.65 4.46
C ALA A 578 -18.95 3.14 5.91
N GLY A 579 -18.89 4.46 6.12
CA GLY A 579 -19.05 5.06 7.44
C GLY A 579 -17.78 5.11 8.29
N GLY A 580 -16.61 4.69 7.78
CA GLY A 580 -15.30 5.00 8.34
C GLY A 580 -14.63 3.93 9.17
N THR A 581 -15.02 2.67 9.05
CA THR A 581 -14.28 1.56 9.64
C THR A 581 -13.00 1.29 8.87
N ASN A 582 -11.90 1.03 9.59
CA ASN A 582 -10.58 0.74 9.03
C ASN A 582 -10.11 1.80 8.02
N PRO A 583 -9.69 2.99 8.45
CA PRO A 583 -9.21 4.08 7.58
C PRO A 583 -7.87 3.75 6.93
N TYR A 584 -7.56 4.45 5.82
CA TYR A 584 -6.36 4.31 4.98
C TYR A 584 -6.30 3.02 4.15
N PHE A 585 -7.43 2.57 3.66
CA PHE A 585 -7.54 1.32 2.91
C PHE A 585 -7.01 1.47 1.47
N THR A 586 -5.74 1.07 1.27
CA THR A 586 -5.06 1.18 -0.03
C THR A 586 -5.59 0.19 -1.07
N THR A 587 -6.18 -0.92 -0.66
CA THR A 587 -6.89 -1.86 -1.54
C THR A 587 -8.04 -1.17 -2.28
N GLY A 588 -8.84 -0.37 -1.58
CA GLY A 588 -9.88 0.45 -2.18
C GLY A 588 -9.33 1.48 -3.16
N ALA A 589 -8.18 2.09 -2.84
CA ALA A 589 -7.47 2.98 -3.76
C ALA A 589 -7.05 2.25 -5.05
N GLY A 590 -6.52 1.03 -4.94
CA GLY A 590 -6.18 0.18 -6.09
C GLY A 590 -7.38 -0.12 -6.97
N GLY A 591 -8.52 -0.49 -6.37
CA GLY A 591 -9.77 -0.72 -7.10
C GLY A 591 -10.27 0.52 -7.84
N LEU A 592 -10.21 1.70 -7.17
CA LEU A 592 -10.58 2.97 -7.77
C LEU A 592 -9.73 3.30 -9.00
N LEU A 593 -8.42 3.08 -8.94
CA LEU A 593 -7.52 3.30 -10.07
C LEU A 593 -7.81 2.35 -11.24
N GLN A 594 -8.14 1.10 -10.97
CA GLN A 594 -8.52 0.13 -12.01
C GLN A 594 -9.81 0.54 -12.74
N MET A 595 -10.82 1.08 -12.03
CA MET A 595 -12.03 1.60 -12.69
C MET A 595 -11.69 2.64 -13.76
N VAL A 596 -10.72 3.50 -13.48
CA VAL A 596 -10.32 4.56 -14.41
C VAL A 596 -9.43 4.03 -15.53
N ILE A 597 -8.38 3.29 -15.20
CA ILE A 597 -7.39 2.76 -16.16
C ILE A 597 -8.06 1.70 -17.06
N ASN A 598 -8.59 0.67 -16.43
CA ASN A 598 -9.08 -0.52 -17.13
C ASN A 598 -10.55 -0.42 -17.51
N GLY A 599 -11.34 0.34 -16.75
CA GLY A 599 -12.76 0.60 -17.02
C GLY A 599 -12.93 1.76 -18.00
N PHE A 600 -13.01 2.97 -17.51
CA PHE A 600 -13.35 4.15 -18.32
C PHE A 600 -12.36 4.43 -19.46
N CYS A 601 -11.05 4.33 -19.24
CA CYS A 601 -10.07 4.45 -20.32
C CYS A 601 -10.03 3.20 -21.21
N GLY A 602 -10.41 2.04 -20.68
CA GLY A 602 -10.52 0.77 -21.40
C GLY A 602 -9.18 0.09 -21.66
N LEU A 603 -8.12 0.38 -20.89
CA LEU A 603 -6.85 -0.29 -21.09
C LEU A 603 -6.94 -1.73 -20.59
N ASP A 604 -6.51 -2.66 -21.43
CA ASP A 604 -6.50 -4.09 -21.15
C ASP A 604 -5.14 -4.70 -21.45
N LEU A 605 -4.63 -5.50 -20.52
CA LEU A 605 -3.39 -6.23 -20.73
C LEU A 605 -3.71 -7.60 -21.31
N THR A 606 -3.14 -7.91 -22.47
CA THR A 606 -3.24 -9.21 -23.13
C THR A 606 -1.88 -9.90 -23.18
N ASP A 607 -1.86 -11.17 -23.59
CA ASP A 607 -0.61 -11.92 -23.82
C ASP A 607 0.30 -11.20 -24.83
N ASN A 608 -0.24 -10.32 -25.66
CA ASN A 608 0.49 -9.56 -26.69
C ASN A 608 0.72 -8.08 -26.33
N GLY A 609 0.48 -7.68 -25.08
CA GLY A 609 0.65 -6.32 -24.60
C GLY A 609 -0.66 -5.58 -24.41
N ILE A 610 -0.57 -4.26 -24.29
CA ILE A 610 -1.71 -3.39 -23.95
C ILE A 610 -2.59 -3.17 -25.19
N LYS A 611 -3.90 -3.31 -24.99
CA LYS A 611 -4.96 -2.89 -25.95
C LYS A 611 -5.87 -1.87 -25.27
N GLN A 612 -6.40 -0.93 -26.05
CA GLN A 612 -7.47 -0.05 -25.60
C GLN A 612 -8.81 -0.57 -26.15
N LEU A 613 -9.62 -1.13 -25.25
CA LEU A 613 -10.94 -1.68 -25.58
C LEU A 613 -11.97 -0.56 -25.70
N PRO A 614 -13.09 -0.80 -26.42
CA PRO A 614 -14.27 0.06 -26.34
C PRO A 614 -14.72 0.25 -24.90
N SER A 615 -15.09 1.47 -24.54
CA SER A 615 -15.58 1.81 -23.21
C SER A 615 -16.33 3.14 -23.26
N ALA A 616 -17.26 3.36 -22.34
CA ALA A 616 -18.03 4.59 -22.25
C ALA A 616 -17.65 5.42 -21.03
N LEU A 617 -17.61 6.74 -21.22
CA LEU A 617 -17.48 7.74 -20.15
C LEU A 617 -18.87 8.20 -19.69
N PRO A 618 -19.03 8.68 -18.44
CA PRO A 618 -20.23 9.40 -18.05
C PRO A 618 -20.32 10.73 -18.81
N LYS A 619 -21.54 11.19 -19.09
CA LYS A 619 -21.79 12.34 -19.98
C LYS A 619 -21.07 13.63 -19.62
N HIS A 620 -20.80 13.86 -18.34
CA HIS A 620 -20.12 15.07 -17.88
C HIS A 620 -18.58 14.99 -17.94
N TRP A 621 -17.99 13.80 -18.10
CA TRP A 621 -16.55 13.66 -18.33
C TRP A 621 -16.22 13.93 -19.80
N LYS A 622 -15.42 14.93 -20.07
CA LYS A 622 -15.00 15.26 -21.43
C LYS A 622 -13.99 14.29 -21.98
N LYS A 623 -13.02 13.92 -21.15
CA LYS A 623 -11.97 12.94 -21.48
C LYS A 623 -11.22 12.44 -20.25
N ILE A 624 -10.58 11.29 -20.43
CA ILE A 624 -9.57 10.75 -19.52
C ILE A 624 -8.25 10.67 -20.27
N ILE A 625 -7.15 11.00 -19.57
CA ILE A 625 -5.79 10.84 -20.05
C ILE A 625 -5.02 10.01 -19.03
N VAL A 626 -4.49 8.86 -19.45
CA VAL A 626 -3.61 8.02 -18.64
C VAL A 626 -2.21 8.13 -19.22
N LYS A 627 -1.28 8.67 -18.42
CA LYS A 627 0.10 8.97 -18.81
C LYS A 627 1.08 7.97 -18.21
N GLY A 628 2.21 7.77 -18.88
CA GLY A 628 3.32 6.97 -18.36
C GLY A 628 3.05 5.48 -18.36
N VAL A 629 2.21 4.99 -19.26
CA VAL A 629 1.73 3.60 -19.29
C VAL A 629 2.77 2.67 -19.92
N GLY A 630 3.07 1.60 -19.19
CA GLY A 630 3.93 0.51 -19.64
C GLY A 630 5.40 0.88 -19.73
N PRO A 631 6.25 -0.04 -20.24
CA PRO A 631 7.71 0.19 -20.33
C PRO A 631 8.09 1.40 -21.19
N ASN A 632 7.28 1.70 -22.21
CA ASN A 632 7.51 2.80 -23.14
C ASN A 632 6.84 4.12 -22.70
N ARG A 633 6.25 4.17 -21.52
CA ARG A 633 5.60 5.34 -20.93
C ARG A 633 4.64 6.06 -21.87
N ARG A 634 3.79 5.29 -22.55
CA ARG A 634 2.80 5.82 -23.50
C ARG A 634 1.69 6.60 -22.80
N THR A 635 1.07 7.49 -23.55
CA THR A 635 -0.15 8.20 -23.12
C THR A 635 -1.35 7.65 -23.89
N TYR A 636 -2.41 7.35 -23.17
CA TYR A 636 -3.68 6.91 -23.73
C TYR A 636 -4.77 7.92 -23.38
N VAL A 637 -5.66 8.16 -24.34
CA VAL A 637 -6.76 9.11 -24.20
C VAL A 637 -8.08 8.42 -24.55
N ARG A 638 -9.09 8.68 -23.76
CA ARG A 638 -10.48 8.37 -24.09
C ARG A 638 -11.28 9.67 -24.05
N GLU A 639 -11.94 10.01 -25.12
CA GLU A 639 -12.81 11.18 -25.23
C GLU A 639 -14.27 10.77 -25.16
N GLN A 640 -15.13 11.67 -24.71
CA GLN A 640 -16.57 11.50 -24.77
C GLN A 640 -16.99 11.37 -26.23
N GLN A 641 -17.80 10.36 -26.57
CA GLN A 641 -18.34 10.13 -27.89
C GLN A 641 -19.63 10.92 -28.11
#